data_27e139612f08cdb65ea970705d3419db
#
_entry.id   27e139612f08cdb65ea970705d3419db
#
_cell.length_a   1.000
_cell.length_b   1.000
_cell.length_c   1.000
_cell.angle_alpha   90.00
_cell.angle_beta   90.00
_cell.angle_gamma   90.00
#
_symmetry.space_group_name_H-M   'P 1'
#
loop_
_entity.id
_entity.type
_entity.pdbx_description
1 polymer ?
#
loop_
_entity_poly.entity_id
_entity_poly.type
_entity_poly.pdbx_seq_one_letter_code
_entity_poly.pdbx_strand_id
1 'polypeptide(L)'
;MTTPIKRDKPWLMRTYSGHSSAKASNELYRTNLSKGQTGLSVAFDLPTQTGYDADHPLARGEVGKVGVPICNIGDMEALFDQIPLGQMNTSMTINATAAWLLSLYVAVAERQGATPAQLQGTTQNDILKEYLSRGTYIFPPQPSVRLITDIIAYTVKNIPKWNPTNICSYHLQEAGATPTQELAYALSTAIAILDAVRDSGQIGAEGFEQVVGRISFFVNAGIRFIEETCKMRAFGEMWDKLTQERYGARSEEMRRFRYGVQVNSLGLTEAQPENNVQRIVLEMLGITLSKKARARALQLPAWNEALGLPRPWDQQWALRMQQVLAFETDLLEYGDIFDGSPVIAAKVKALVDGATAEMARVQEQGGMVQAIESGYVKRQLVTSHTERMRAIERGDLKIIGLNCFQETEESPLTGGKDSGILKVDPRAEREQIERLNVFRAKRNSAEVKAALANLAETARGGANIMPASILCAHAGVTTGEWAQTLRDIFGEYRAPTGIDIPANDDSRGAKAVAIRAEVTKTGEELGRPLRLLIGKPGLDGHSNGAEQIAVKGRDVGFEIVYEGIRLTPEQIAKAALEEGVHLIGLSVLSGSHVEMVEDVFNQLDQVGLKHLPVVIGGIIPESDARLLKEKGISAVYTPKDIDMNGIMVDILNLIRKDHDLQPVAVA
;
A
#
# COMPACT_ATOMS: atom_id res chain seq x y z
N MET A 1 50.46 -14.31 4.27
CA MET A 1 49.29 -13.82 5.03
C MET A 1 48.46 -13.00 4.06
N THR A 2 47.31 -13.52 3.61
CA THR A 2 46.38 -12.75 2.76
C THR A 2 45.80 -11.64 3.60
N THR A 3 45.93 -10.38 3.13
CA THR A 3 45.29 -9.24 3.76
C THR A 3 43.79 -9.54 3.95
N PRO A 4 43.23 -9.34 5.15
CA PRO A 4 41.79 -9.62 5.34
C PRO A 4 40.98 -8.79 4.35
N ILE A 5 40.16 -9.43 3.56
CA ILE A 5 39.27 -8.77 2.59
C ILE A 5 38.34 -7.85 3.40
N LYS A 6 38.36 -6.55 3.09
CA LYS A 6 37.52 -5.57 3.76
C LYS A 6 36.08 -5.76 3.29
N ARG A 7 35.25 -6.35 4.13
CA ARG A 7 33.85 -6.59 3.86
C ARG A 7 33.02 -5.34 4.11
N ASP A 8 32.10 -5.03 3.21
CA ASP A 8 31.13 -3.94 3.40
C ASP A 8 30.15 -4.30 4.53
N LYS A 9 29.58 -3.27 5.16
CA LYS A 9 28.44 -3.48 6.09
C LYS A 9 27.19 -3.86 5.29
N PRO A 10 26.42 -4.83 5.74
CA PRO A 10 25.14 -5.17 5.12
C PRO A 10 24.11 -4.03 5.31
N TRP A 11 23.02 -4.16 4.59
CA TRP A 11 21.84 -3.31 4.75
C TRP A 11 21.14 -3.52 6.11
N LEU A 12 20.27 -2.60 6.48
CA LEU A 12 19.38 -2.78 7.63
C LEU A 12 18.35 -3.88 7.31
N MET A 13 18.35 -4.93 8.12
CA MET A 13 17.43 -6.05 8.00
C MET A 13 16.19 -5.77 8.81
N ARG A 14 15.03 -5.69 8.15
CA ARG A 14 13.75 -5.37 8.74
C ARG A 14 12.73 -6.46 8.45
N THR A 15 11.75 -6.57 9.33
CA THR A 15 10.51 -7.30 9.12
C THR A 15 9.37 -6.31 9.26
N TYR A 16 8.52 -6.21 8.24
CA TYR A 16 7.29 -5.42 8.31
C TYR A 16 6.28 -6.17 9.16
N SER A 17 5.91 -5.61 10.30
CA SER A 17 5.08 -6.33 11.25
C SER A 17 4.26 -5.40 12.16
N GLY A 18 3.15 -5.94 12.59
CA GLY A 18 2.17 -5.35 13.49
C GLY A 18 0.85 -6.08 13.32
N HIS A 19 0.18 -6.40 14.44
CA HIS A 19 -1.11 -7.08 14.41
C HIS A 19 -1.79 -7.04 15.77
N SER A 20 -3.06 -7.33 15.81
CA SER A 20 -3.90 -7.56 16.99
C SER A 20 -3.90 -6.38 17.98
N SER A 21 -2.86 -6.22 18.76
CA SER A 21 -2.75 -5.18 19.79
C SER A 21 -1.32 -4.63 19.87
N ALA A 22 -1.16 -3.46 20.49
CA ALA A 22 0.15 -2.88 20.76
C ALA A 22 1.05 -3.82 21.57
N LYS A 23 0.51 -4.51 22.57
CA LYS A 23 1.24 -5.49 23.39
C LYS A 23 1.71 -6.69 22.58
N ALA A 24 0.83 -7.32 21.79
CA ALA A 24 1.18 -8.47 20.95
C ALA A 24 2.24 -8.09 19.90
N SER A 25 2.12 -6.90 19.31
CA SER A 25 3.11 -6.38 18.39
C SER A 25 4.45 -6.08 19.05
N ASN A 26 4.47 -5.56 20.28
CA ASN A 26 5.68 -5.37 21.07
C ASN A 26 6.42 -6.69 21.31
N GLU A 27 5.71 -7.72 21.74
CA GLU A 27 6.28 -9.07 21.98
C GLU A 27 6.93 -9.62 20.70
N LEU A 28 6.27 -9.43 19.54
CA LEU A 28 6.81 -9.82 18.23
C LEU A 28 8.07 -9.03 17.87
N TYR A 29 8.08 -7.70 18.08
CA TYR A 29 9.25 -6.85 17.81
C TYR A 29 10.45 -7.26 18.65
N ARG A 30 10.26 -7.45 19.95
CA ARG A 30 11.33 -7.90 20.86
C ARG A 30 11.86 -9.28 20.45
N THR A 31 10.99 -10.18 20.06
CA THR A 31 11.37 -11.50 19.55
C THR A 31 12.19 -11.38 18.27
N ASN A 32 11.79 -10.59 17.30
CA ASN A 32 12.51 -10.40 16.04
C ASN A 32 13.87 -9.71 16.26
N LEU A 33 13.93 -8.72 17.14
CA LEU A 33 15.19 -8.07 17.54
C LEU A 33 16.17 -9.08 18.16
N SER A 34 15.71 -9.98 19.03
CA SER A 34 16.54 -11.01 19.61
C SER A 34 17.06 -12.04 18.58
N LYS A 35 16.41 -12.15 17.43
CA LYS A 35 16.81 -13.02 16.31
C LYS A 35 17.71 -12.32 15.28
N GLY A 36 18.16 -11.09 15.56
CA GLY A 36 19.12 -10.35 14.74
C GLY A 36 18.50 -9.35 13.75
N GLN A 37 17.22 -8.99 13.91
CA GLN A 37 16.65 -7.83 13.23
C GLN A 37 17.37 -6.56 13.72
N THR A 38 17.73 -5.64 12.81
CA THR A 38 18.55 -4.47 13.13
C THR A 38 17.81 -3.13 13.09
N GLY A 39 16.54 -3.15 12.74
CA GLY A 39 15.64 -1.98 12.75
C GLY A 39 14.19 -2.42 12.70
N LEU A 40 13.29 -1.57 13.17
CA LEU A 40 11.85 -1.83 13.16
C LEU A 40 11.19 -1.30 11.88
N SER A 41 10.14 -1.99 11.43
CA SER A 41 9.21 -1.51 10.40
C SER A 41 7.79 -1.77 10.89
N VAL A 42 7.12 -0.71 11.33
CA VAL A 42 5.82 -0.78 12.00
C VAL A 42 4.70 -0.77 10.97
N ALA A 43 3.86 -1.82 10.99
CA ALA A 43 2.60 -1.86 10.28
C ALA A 43 1.47 -1.35 11.19
N PHE A 44 0.78 -0.29 10.79
CA PHE A 44 -0.41 0.21 11.48
C PHE A 44 -1.67 -0.31 10.81
N ASP A 45 -2.73 -0.52 11.58
CA ASP A 45 -4.02 -0.94 11.03
C ASP A 45 -4.72 0.18 10.23
N LEU A 46 -5.74 -0.18 9.46
CA LEU A 46 -6.42 0.77 8.58
C LEU A 46 -7.15 1.89 9.34
N PRO A 47 -7.82 1.65 10.48
CA PRO A 47 -8.36 2.74 11.29
C PRO A 47 -7.30 3.77 11.68
N THR A 48 -6.15 3.33 12.20
CA THR A 48 -5.02 4.21 12.55
C THR A 48 -4.52 5.01 11.34
N GLN A 49 -4.35 4.36 10.19
CA GLN A 49 -3.84 5.00 8.97
C GLN A 49 -4.83 6.02 8.38
N THR A 50 -6.13 5.80 8.55
CA THR A 50 -7.19 6.67 8.01
C THR A 50 -7.79 7.61 9.06
N GLY A 51 -7.21 7.66 10.27
CA GLY A 51 -7.58 8.61 11.31
C GLY A 51 -8.95 8.35 11.92
N TYR A 52 -9.22 7.08 12.26
CA TYR A 52 -10.38 6.66 13.03
C TYR A 52 -9.94 5.98 14.32
N ASP A 53 -10.70 6.17 15.38
CA ASP A 53 -10.56 5.40 16.61
C ASP A 53 -11.21 4.02 16.46
N ALA A 54 -10.82 3.06 17.29
CA ALA A 54 -11.26 1.67 17.19
C ALA A 54 -12.78 1.48 17.36
N ASP A 55 -13.47 2.41 18.02
CA ASP A 55 -14.91 2.38 18.23
C ASP A 55 -15.72 3.08 17.13
N HIS A 56 -15.05 3.61 16.11
CA HIS A 56 -15.74 4.24 14.97
C HIS A 56 -16.42 3.16 14.09
N PRO A 57 -17.66 3.41 13.58
CA PRO A 57 -18.37 2.43 12.76
C PRO A 57 -17.58 1.88 11.56
N LEU A 58 -16.79 2.73 10.88
CA LEU A 58 -15.95 2.30 9.75
C LEU A 58 -14.73 1.44 10.18
N ALA A 59 -14.37 1.42 11.47
CA ALA A 59 -13.27 0.61 11.99
C ALA A 59 -13.68 -0.84 12.28
N ARG A 60 -14.98 -1.13 12.29
CA ARG A 60 -15.51 -2.47 12.59
C ARG A 60 -14.90 -3.54 11.67
N GLY A 61 -14.36 -4.57 12.30
CA GLY A 61 -13.72 -5.68 11.59
C GLY A 61 -12.32 -5.39 11.06
N GLU A 62 -11.80 -4.15 11.18
CA GLU A 62 -10.47 -3.75 10.68
C GLU A 62 -9.43 -3.57 11.79
N VAL A 63 -9.87 -3.42 13.05
CA VAL A 63 -8.99 -3.15 14.19
C VAL A 63 -8.02 -4.31 14.41
N GLY A 64 -6.73 -4.03 14.32
CA GLY A 64 -5.67 -5.00 14.54
C GLY A 64 -5.50 -6.08 13.47
N LYS A 65 -6.23 -6.03 12.36
CA LYS A 65 -6.20 -7.08 11.30
C LYS A 65 -4.93 -7.03 10.46
N VAL A 66 -4.63 -5.90 9.83
CA VAL A 66 -3.48 -5.74 8.92
C VAL A 66 -2.36 -4.89 9.51
N GLY A 67 -2.41 -4.60 10.79
CA GLY A 67 -1.43 -3.79 11.51
C GLY A 67 -1.82 -3.59 12.96
N VAL A 68 -1.02 -2.81 13.70
CA VAL A 68 -1.26 -2.50 15.11
C VAL A 68 -2.20 -1.30 15.26
N PRO A 69 -3.25 -1.39 16.09
CA PRO A 69 -4.13 -0.26 16.39
C PRO A 69 -3.46 0.70 17.38
N ILE A 70 -3.42 1.99 17.02
CA ILE A 70 -2.91 3.07 17.86
C ILE A 70 -3.95 4.17 17.94
N CYS A 71 -4.72 4.18 18.99
CA CYS A 71 -5.72 5.21 19.23
C CYS A 71 -5.19 6.40 20.03
N ASN A 72 -4.12 6.20 20.83
CA ASN A 72 -3.63 7.22 21.76
C ASN A 72 -2.18 6.95 22.19
N ILE A 73 -1.61 7.85 23.02
CA ILE A 73 -0.24 7.74 23.52
C ILE A 73 0.00 6.46 24.33
N GLY A 74 -0.99 5.97 25.08
CA GLY A 74 -0.85 4.73 25.86
C GLY A 74 -0.66 3.50 25.00
N ASP A 75 -1.32 3.44 23.82
CA ASP A 75 -1.09 2.37 22.85
C ASP A 75 0.34 2.45 22.28
N MET A 76 0.82 3.66 21.98
CA MET A 76 2.18 3.87 21.49
C MET A 76 3.23 3.52 22.56
N GLU A 77 2.99 3.83 23.84
CA GLU A 77 3.85 3.39 24.95
C GLU A 77 3.90 1.87 25.05
N ALA A 78 2.74 1.20 24.98
CA ALA A 78 2.68 -0.25 25.02
C ALA A 78 3.39 -0.91 23.84
N LEU A 79 3.31 -0.29 22.64
CA LEU A 79 4.00 -0.77 21.44
C LEU A 79 5.52 -0.76 21.59
N PHE A 80 6.07 0.27 22.24
CA PHE A 80 7.51 0.46 22.41
C PHE A 80 8.01 0.18 23.84
N ASP A 81 7.22 -0.54 24.64
CA ASP A 81 7.66 -0.97 25.97
C ASP A 81 8.96 -1.77 25.88
N GLN A 82 9.96 -1.41 26.71
CA GLN A 82 11.31 -2.00 26.75
C GLN A 82 12.09 -1.92 25.42
N ILE A 83 11.69 -1.05 24.50
CA ILE A 83 12.44 -0.75 23.28
C ILE A 83 12.96 0.69 23.36
N PRO A 84 14.30 0.89 23.49
CA PRO A 84 14.86 2.22 23.70
C PRO A 84 14.83 3.04 22.40
N LEU A 85 13.91 4.00 22.29
CA LEU A 85 13.68 4.79 21.07
C LEU A 85 14.89 5.66 20.69
N GLY A 86 15.66 6.14 21.65
CA GLY A 86 16.90 6.90 21.36
C GLY A 86 18.01 6.10 20.68
N GLN A 87 17.91 4.77 20.63
CA GLN A 87 18.89 3.88 20.02
C GLN A 87 18.33 3.09 18.82
N MET A 88 17.00 2.96 18.73
CA MET A 88 16.33 2.16 17.71
C MET A 88 16.09 2.93 16.43
N ASN A 89 16.42 2.32 15.28
CA ASN A 89 16.01 2.83 13.97
C ASN A 89 14.61 2.31 13.65
N THR A 90 13.62 3.21 13.64
CA THR A 90 12.20 2.84 13.45
C THR A 90 11.65 3.42 12.16
N SER A 91 11.15 2.57 11.27
CA SER A 91 10.35 2.97 10.11
C SER A 91 8.87 2.83 10.45
N MET A 92 8.09 3.86 10.16
CA MET A 92 6.64 3.86 10.34
C MET A 92 5.96 3.95 8.98
N THR A 93 5.21 2.91 8.62
CA THR A 93 4.41 2.92 7.38
C THR A 93 3.08 3.58 7.67
N ILE A 94 3.02 4.87 7.36
CA ILE A 94 1.91 5.73 7.73
C ILE A 94 1.82 6.91 6.76
N ASN A 95 0.66 7.26 6.31
CA ASN A 95 0.47 8.31 5.30
C ASN A 95 -0.30 9.52 5.86
N ALA A 96 -1.62 9.52 5.79
CA ALA A 96 -2.42 10.67 6.17
C ALA A 96 -2.27 11.09 7.64
N THR A 97 -2.08 10.14 8.55
CA THR A 97 -1.89 10.38 9.99
C THR A 97 -0.42 10.45 10.42
N ALA A 98 0.51 10.62 9.47
CA ALA A 98 1.95 10.62 9.74
C ALA A 98 2.38 11.69 10.75
N ALA A 99 1.87 12.91 10.66
CA ALA A 99 2.16 13.98 11.61
C ALA A 99 1.74 13.61 13.03
N TRP A 100 0.58 12.97 13.16
CA TRP A 100 0.05 12.49 14.44
C TRP A 100 0.90 11.37 15.05
N LEU A 101 1.18 10.31 14.29
CA LEU A 101 1.94 9.18 14.83
C LEU A 101 3.40 9.52 15.11
N LEU A 102 4.01 10.42 14.33
CA LEU A 102 5.32 10.95 14.67
C LEU A 102 5.27 11.78 15.97
N SER A 103 4.20 12.54 16.18
CA SER A 103 4.01 13.29 17.44
C SER A 103 3.86 12.37 18.66
N LEU A 104 3.09 11.28 18.54
CA LEU A 104 3.01 10.25 19.56
C LEU A 104 4.38 9.59 19.83
N TYR A 105 5.13 9.28 18.77
CA TYR A 105 6.45 8.69 18.88
C TYR A 105 7.44 9.60 19.60
N VAL A 106 7.45 10.90 19.28
CA VAL A 106 8.28 11.91 19.97
C VAL A 106 7.88 12.00 21.45
N ALA A 107 6.59 12.10 21.74
CA ALA A 107 6.10 12.20 23.11
C ALA A 107 6.46 10.96 23.96
N VAL A 108 6.37 9.75 23.39
CA VAL A 108 6.81 8.51 24.08
C VAL A 108 8.33 8.50 24.29
N ALA A 109 9.11 8.93 23.29
CA ALA A 109 10.56 9.02 23.42
C ALA A 109 10.98 9.99 24.54
N GLU A 110 10.33 11.14 24.66
CA GLU A 110 10.54 12.11 25.75
C GLU A 110 10.23 11.48 27.12
N ARG A 111 9.14 10.70 27.24
CA ARG A 111 8.83 9.94 28.45
C ARG A 111 9.86 8.86 28.78
N GLN A 112 10.53 8.30 27.78
CA GLN A 112 11.67 7.38 27.96
C GLN A 112 12.98 8.11 28.30
N GLY A 113 12.99 9.45 28.35
CA GLY A 113 14.18 10.28 28.60
C GLY A 113 15.07 10.47 27.37
N ALA A 114 14.60 10.11 26.17
CA ALA A 114 15.32 10.36 24.93
C ALA A 114 15.00 11.77 24.40
N THR A 115 16.03 12.46 23.87
CA THR A 115 15.82 13.75 23.21
C THR A 115 15.44 13.54 21.73
N PRO A 116 14.69 14.46 21.11
CA PRO A 116 14.39 14.40 19.68
C PRO A 116 15.63 14.24 18.78
N ALA A 117 16.75 14.86 19.14
CA ALA A 117 18.01 14.77 18.40
C ALA A 117 18.64 13.35 18.39
N GLN A 118 18.26 12.48 19.32
CA GLN A 118 18.72 11.09 19.37
C GLN A 118 17.91 10.18 18.43
N LEU A 119 16.66 10.55 18.13
CA LEU A 119 15.74 9.73 17.36
C LEU A 119 16.24 9.53 15.93
N GLN A 120 16.13 8.30 15.44
CA GLN A 120 16.49 7.92 14.09
C GLN A 120 15.45 6.98 13.49
N GLY A 121 15.08 7.25 12.26
CA GLY A 121 14.02 6.47 11.62
C GLY A 121 13.53 7.09 10.33
N THR A 122 12.35 6.69 9.93
CA THR A 122 11.72 7.11 8.68
C THR A 122 10.20 7.17 8.87
N THR A 123 9.60 8.26 8.40
CA THR A 123 8.16 8.35 8.20
C THR A 123 7.85 8.03 6.75
N GLN A 124 7.17 6.91 6.48
CA GLN A 124 6.67 6.60 5.14
C GLN A 124 5.32 7.31 4.96
N ASN A 125 5.35 8.51 4.45
CA ASN A 125 4.20 9.38 4.34
C ASN A 125 4.01 9.97 2.94
N ASP A 126 4.42 9.25 1.89
CA ASP A 126 4.11 9.65 0.53
C ASP A 126 2.60 9.58 0.29
N ILE A 127 1.94 10.72 0.49
CA ILE A 127 0.49 10.81 0.33
C ILE A 127 0.07 10.81 -1.15
N LEU A 128 0.92 11.29 -2.05
CA LEU A 128 0.55 11.40 -3.46
C LEU A 128 0.32 10.02 -4.10
N LYS A 129 1.13 9.03 -3.75
CA LYS A 129 0.90 7.65 -4.21
C LYS A 129 -0.38 7.03 -3.64
N GLU A 130 -0.88 7.51 -2.50
CA GLU A 130 -2.11 6.98 -1.90
C GLU A 130 -3.35 7.28 -2.74
N TYR A 131 -3.37 8.42 -3.41
CA TYR A 131 -4.44 8.74 -4.36
C TYR A 131 -4.43 7.85 -5.61
N LEU A 132 -3.31 7.18 -5.88
CA LEU A 132 -3.10 6.38 -7.08
C LEU A 132 -3.31 4.88 -6.86
N SER A 133 -3.01 4.36 -5.65
CA SER A 133 -2.91 2.91 -5.48
C SER A 133 -3.50 2.38 -4.17
N ARG A 134 -3.06 2.85 -3.01
CA ARG A 134 -3.36 2.22 -1.72
C ARG A 134 -4.57 2.81 -0.99
N GLY A 135 -4.88 4.08 -1.25
CA GLY A 135 -6.10 4.74 -0.77
C GLY A 135 -6.15 5.09 0.72
N THR A 136 -5.04 5.10 1.46
CA THR A 136 -5.02 5.51 2.87
C THR A 136 -4.80 7.03 3.04
N TYR A 137 -5.52 7.83 2.28
CA TYR A 137 -5.57 9.29 2.38
C TYR A 137 -6.85 9.74 3.11
N ILE A 138 -6.85 10.95 3.65
CA ILE A 138 -8.02 11.58 4.31
C ILE A 138 -8.38 12.86 3.56
N PHE A 139 -7.43 13.77 3.46
CA PHE A 139 -7.63 15.14 2.99
C PHE A 139 -7.37 15.28 1.47
N PRO A 140 -7.80 16.38 0.84
CA PRO A 140 -7.40 16.72 -0.53
C PRO A 140 -5.87 16.80 -0.70
N PRO A 141 -5.36 16.69 -1.95
CA PRO A 141 -3.92 16.67 -2.20
C PRO A 141 -3.15 17.85 -1.63
N GLN A 142 -3.62 19.08 -1.79
CA GLN A 142 -2.92 20.28 -1.33
C GLN A 142 -2.73 20.34 0.20
N PRO A 143 -3.78 20.19 1.05
CA PRO A 143 -3.60 20.10 2.50
C PRO A 143 -2.69 18.94 2.90
N SER A 144 -2.76 17.82 2.20
CA SER A 144 -1.91 16.65 2.50
C SER A 144 -0.44 16.92 2.22
N VAL A 145 -0.11 17.58 1.12
CA VAL A 145 1.27 18.03 0.80
C VAL A 145 1.76 19.03 1.84
N ARG A 146 0.89 19.94 2.32
CA ARG A 146 1.23 20.85 3.42
C ARG A 146 1.64 20.08 4.68
N LEU A 147 0.89 19.06 5.10
CA LEU A 147 1.23 18.26 6.28
C LEU A 147 2.61 17.58 6.13
N ILE A 148 2.96 17.07 4.94
CA ILE A 148 4.30 16.53 4.67
C ILE A 148 5.36 17.63 4.78
N THR A 149 5.11 18.80 4.22
CA THR A 149 6.00 19.96 4.29
C THR A 149 6.28 20.34 5.75
N ASP A 150 5.26 20.35 6.58
CA ASP A 150 5.38 20.65 8.02
C ASP A 150 6.24 19.60 8.76
N ILE A 151 6.05 18.31 8.46
CA ILE A 151 6.88 17.23 9.01
C ILE A 151 8.34 17.43 8.59
N ILE A 152 8.61 17.71 7.32
CA ILE A 152 9.97 17.93 6.80
C ILE A 152 10.62 19.11 7.51
N ALA A 153 9.94 20.25 7.54
CA ALA A 153 10.47 21.48 8.15
C ALA A 153 10.75 21.30 9.65
N TYR A 154 9.87 20.61 10.37
CA TYR A 154 10.05 20.33 11.79
C TYR A 154 11.22 19.37 12.04
N THR A 155 11.27 18.25 11.31
CA THR A 155 12.23 17.19 11.59
C THR A 155 13.66 17.58 11.19
N VAL A 156 13.85 18.29 10.09
CA VAL A 156 15.18 18.80 9.70
C VAL A 156 15.80 19.66 10.80
N LYS A 157 14.97 20.45 11.50
CA LYS A 157 15.43 21.31 12.61
C LYS A 157 15.60 20.56 13.94
N ASN A 158 14.68 19.66 14.27
CA ASN A 158 14.56 19.12 15.62
C ASN A 158 14.99 17.66 15.74
N ILE A 159 14.90 16.88 14.64
CA ILE A 159 15.21 15.43 14.62
C ILE A 159 16.19 15.13 13.47
N PRO A 160 17.44 15.60 13.51
CA PRO A 160 18.34 15.64 12.36
C PRO A 160 18.73 14.28 11.77
N LYS A 161 18.49 13.18 12.49
CA LYS A 161 18.76 11.81 12.02
C LYS A 161 17.52 11.13 11.44
N TRP A 162 16.37 11.82 11.37
CA TRP A 162 15.12 11.30 10.85
C TRP A 162 15.00 11.54 9.34
N ASN A 163 14.50 10.56 8.61
CA ASN A 163 14.05 10.75 7.23
C ASN A 163 12.57 11.16 7.27
N PRO A 164 12.25 12.43 7.05
CA PRO A 164 10.92 13.00 7.32
C PRO A 164 9.87 12.55 6.34
N THR A 165 10.31 12.13 5.16
CA THR A 165 9.44 11.55 4.13
C THR A 165 10.17 10.43 3.41
N ASN A 166 9.37 9.55 2.87
CA ASN A 166 9.84 8.40 2.11
C ASN A 166 9.00 8.31 0.84
N ILE A 167 9.54 8.83 -0.27
CA ILE A 167 8.88 8.76 -1.58
C ILE A 167 8.71 7.30 -1.96
N CYS A 168 7.48 6.89 -2.19
CA CYS A 168 7.15 5.48 -2.26
C CYS A 168 6.63 5.09 -3.65
N SER A 169 7.45 4.38 -4.42
CA SER A 169 7.05 3.80 -5.69
C SER A 169 6.61 2.33 -5.59
N TYR A 170 6.81 1.69 -4.42
CA TYR A 170 6.41 0.30 -4.18
C TYR A 170 4.95 0.03 -4.61
N HIS A 171 4.01 0.81 -4.11
CA HIS A 171 2.59 0.64 -4.41
C HIS A 171 2.21 1.05 -5.85
N LEU A 172 3.02 1.90 -6.51
CA LEU A 172 2.80 2.21 -7.93
C LEU A 172 3.08 0.99 -8.80
N GLN A 173 4.11 0.21 -8.50
CA GLN A 173 4.38 -1.05 -9.19
C GLN A 173 3.25 -2.06 -8.93
N GLU A 174 2.75 -2.14 -7.71
CA GLU A 174 1.58 -2.96 -7.39
C GLU A 174 0.33 -2.53 -8.17
N ALA A 175 0.16 -1.23 -8.40
CA ALA A 175 -0.90 -0.69 -9.25
C ALA A 175 -0.64 -0.84 -10.75
N GLY A 176 0.44 -1.48 -11.17
CA GLY A 176 0.75 -1.82 -12.55
C GLY A 176 1.78 -0.92 -13.22
N ALA A 177 2.49 -0.04 -12.49
CA ALA A 177 3.54 0.77 -13.07
C ALA A 177 4.65 -0.10 -13.69
N THR A 178 5.06 0.26 -14.90
CA THR A 178 6.30 -0.25 -15.50
C THR A 178 7.52 0.34 -14.81
N PRO A 179 8.73 -0.24 -14.93
CA PRO A 179 9.95 0.35 -14.37
C PRO A 179 10.19 1.81 -14.78
N THR A 180 9.86 2.17 -16.01
CA THR A 180 9.94 3.54 -16.52
C THR A 180 8.94 4.49 -15.83
N GLN A 181 7.70 4.05 -15.66
CA GLN A 181 6.66 4.81 -14.95
C GLN A 181 6.98 4.94 -13.46
N GLU A 182 7.52 3.89 -12.85
CA GLU A 182 7.94 3.93 -11.46
C GLU A 182 9.01 5.01 -11.21
N LEU A 183 10.06 5.06 -12.05
CA LEU A 183 11.08 6.11 -12.04
C LEU A 183 10.44 7.50 -12.19
N ALA A 184 9.62 7.69 -13.22
CA ALA A 184 9.05 8.98 -13.56
C ALA A 184 8.13 9.52 -12.46
N TYR A 185 7.21 8.69 -11.95
CA TYR A 185 6.22 9.13 -10.97
C TYR A 185 6.83 9.34 -9.58
N ALA A 186 7.78 8.50 -9.17
CA ALA A 186 8.51 8.71 -7.92
C ALA A 186 9.31 10.00 -7.93
N LEU A 187 10.05 10.29 -9.01
CA LEU A 187 10.83 11.53 -9.12
C LEU A 187 9.93 12.76 -9.28
N SER A 188 8.82 12.66 -10.00
CA SER A 188 7.82 13.74 -10.10
C SER A 188 7.16 14.02 -8.74
N THR A 189 6.89 12.99 -7.94
CA THR A 189 6.43 13.14 -6.55
C THR A 189 7.49 13.85 -5.70
N ALA A 190 8.75 13.45 -5.82
CA ALA A 190 9.86 14.10 -5.09
C ALA A 190 9.97 15.59 -5.45
N ILE A 191 9.83 15.94 -6.74
CA ILE A 191 9.79 17.33 -7.20
C ILE A 191 8.64 18.09 -6.55
N ALA A 192 7.43 17.55 -6.59
CA ALA A 192 6.24 18.20 -6.01
C ALA A 192 6.45 18.48 -4.50
N ILE A 193 6.99 17.53 -3.76
CA ILE A 193 7.27 17.70 -2.33
C ILE A 193 8.39 18.71 -2.07
N LEU A 194 9.52 18.63 -2.80
CA LEU A 194 10.63 19.57 -2.62
C LEU A 194 10.25 21.00 -3.00
N ASP A 195 9.50 21.18 -4.08
CA ASP A 195 8.98 22.48 -4.48
C ASP A 195 8.04 23.05 -3.40
N ALA A 196 7.13 22.24 -2.87
CA ALA A 196 6.25 22.66 -1.78
C ALA A 196 7.00 23.07 -0.51
N VAL A 197 8.06 22.34 -0.14
CA VAL A 197 8.93 22.71 1.00
C VAL A 197 9.64 24.03 0.74
N ARG A 198 10.21 24.23 -0.45
CA ARG A 198 10.89 25.48 -0.83
C ARG A 198 9.92 26.67 -0.79
N ASP A 199 8.76 26.50 -1.41
CA ASP A 199 7.77 27.55 -1.59
C ASP A 199 7.04 27.90 -0.26
N SER A 200 7.06 26.98 0.72
CA SER A 200 6.53 27.25 2.08
C SER A 200 7.33 28.29 2.86
N GLY A 201 8.59 28.54 2.49
CA GLY A 201 9.49 29.43 3.22
C GLY A 201 9.87 28.98 4.63
N GLN A 202 9.43 27.83 5.10
CA GLN A 202 9.73 27.32 6.45
C GLN A 202 11.21 26.94 6.62
N ILE A 203 11.91 26.65 5.54
CA ILE A 203 13.36 26.35 5.50
C ILE A 203 14.05 27.37 4.59
N GLY A 204 15.04 28.08 5.11
CA GLY A 204 15.85 29.00 4.30
C GLY A 204 16.74 28.26 3.29
N ALA A 205 17.23 29.01 2.29
CA ALA A 205 18.05 28.46 1.19
C ALA A 205 19.27 27.66 1.69
N GLU A 206 19.94 28.14 2.75
CA GLU A 206 21.11 27.47 3.33
C GLU A 206 20.78 26.09 3.95
N GLY A 207 19.54 25.90 4.45
CA GLY A 207 19.08 24.63 5.03
C GLY A 207 18.50 23.66 4.01
N PHE A 208 18.25 24.08 2.77
CA PHE A 208 17.51 23.29 1.81
C PHE A 208 18.28 22.06 1.31
N GLU A 209 19.61 22.13 1.23
CA GLU A 209 20.45 20.98 0.90
C GLU A 209 20.29 19.84 1.94
N GLN A 210 20.04 20.18 3.21
CA GLN A 210 19.73 19.18 4.24
C GLN A 210 18.37 18.54 4.02
N VAL A 211 17.38 19.29 3.53
CA VAL A 211 16.09 18.73 3.13
C VAL A 211 16.29 17.67 2.05
N VAL A 212 17.00 18.03 0.96
CA VAL A 212 17.34 17.08 -0.11
C VAL A 212 18.03 15.84 0.45
N GLY A 213 19.04 16.04 1.30
CA GLY A 213 19.81 14.97 1.94
C GLY A 213 18.99 14.10 2.91
N ARG A 214 17.78 14.48 3.31
CA ARG A 214 16.90 13.70 4.18
C ARG A 214 15.72 13.05 3.47
N ILE A 215 15.49 13.37 2.20
CA ILE A 215 14.55 12.61 1.37
C ILE A 215 15.07 11.17 1.25
N SER A 216 14.20 10.22 1.49
CA SER A 216 14.45 8.80 1.26
C SER A 216 13.38 8.24 0.32
N PHE A 217 13.67 7.07 -0.25
CA PHE A 217 12.76 6.39 -1.16
C PHE A 217 12.41 5.02 -0.62
N PHE A 218 11.23 4.55 -0.97
CA PHE A 218 10.81 3.18 -0.73
C PHE A 218 10.29 2.59 -2.03
N VAL A 219 11.08 1.73 -2.63
CA VAL A 219 10.86 1.22 -3.98
C VAL A 219 10.50 -0.27 -3.95
N ASN A 220 10.07 -0.77 -5.09
CA ASN A 220 9.81 -2.18 -5.30
C ASN A 220 10.92 -2.82 -6.15
N ALA A 221 11.05 -4.14 -6.07
CA ALA A 221 11.90 -4.93 -6.95
C ALA A 221 11.21 -6.24 -7.31
N GLY A 222 10.94 -6.42 -8.59
CA GLY A 222 10.28 -7.61 -9.12
C GLY A 222 11.27 -8.68 -9.58
N ILE A 223 10.73 -9.78 -10.09
CA ILE A 223 11.48 -10.98 -10.48
C ILE A 223 12.49 -10.77 -11.63
N ARG A 224 12.33 -9.70 -12.42
CA ARG A 224 13.27 -9.37 -13.51
C ARG A 224 14.52 -8.66 -12.97
N PHE A 225 15.26 -9.33 -12.10
CA PHE A 225 16.30 -8.76 -11.23
C PHE A 225 17.40 -7.97 -11.96
N ILE A 226 17.75 -8.30 -13.21
CA ILE A 226 18.70 -7.49 -14.02
C ILE A 226 18.08 -6.12 -14.36
N GLU A 227 16.81 -6.10 -14.77
CA GLU A 227 16.08 -4.86 -15.07
C GLU A 227 15.92 -4.00 -13.80
N GLU A 228 15.61 -4.64 -12.67
CA GLU A 228 15.50 -4.00 -11.37
C GLU A 228 16.84 -3.37 -10.93
N THR A 229 17.95 -4.08 -11.09
CA THR A 229 19.30 -3.52 -10.86
C THR A 229 19.54 -2.28 -11.72
N CYS A 230 19.17 -2.31 -13.00
CA CYS A 230 19.29 -1.16 -13.90
C CYS A 230 18.37 -0.01 -13.47
N LYS A 231 17.16 -0.30 -13.01
CA LYS A 231 16.23 0.71 -12.49
C LYS A 231 16.82 1.43 -11.27
N MET A 232 17.41 0.70 -10.32
CA MET A 232 18.04 1.32 -9.14
C MET A 232 19.25 2.19 -9.52
N ARG A 233 20.04 1.80 -10.52
CA ARG A 233 21.11 2.64 -11.07
C ARG A 233 20.57 3.89 -11.75
N ALA A 234 19.50 3.77 -12.54
CA ALA A 234 18.81 4.89 -13.17
C ALA A 234 18.26 5.88 -12.13
N PHE A 235 17.64 5.39 -11.04
CA PHE A 235 17.22 6.23 -9.93
C PHE A 235 18.37 7.05 -9.36
N GLY A 236 19.54 6.41 -9.16
CA GLY A 236 20.75 7.09 -8.65
C GLY A 236 21.21 8.20 -9.57
N GLU A 237 21.32 7.93 -10.88
CA GLU A 237 21.75 8.91 -11.88
C GLU A 237 20.75 10.09 -12.02
N MET A 238 19.48 9.79 -12.12
CA MET A 238 18.43 10.81 -12.26
C MET A 238 18.28 11.67 -11.00
N TRP A 239 18.37 11.07 -9.80
CA TRP A 239 18.27 11.80 -8.54
C TRP A 239 19.47 12.72 -8.31
N ASP A 240 20.70 12.26 -8.58
CA ASP A 240 21.91 13.07 -8.47
C ASP A 240 21.81 14.29 -9.38
N LYS A 241 21.48 14.09 -10.66
CA LYS A 241 21.32 15.16 -11.65
C LYS A 241 20.20 16.14 -11.25
N LEU A 242 19.02 15.62 -10.90
CA LEU A 242 17.85 16.41 -10.50
C LEU A 242 18.17 17.33 -9.31
N THR A 243 18.79 16.77 -8.28
CA THR A 243 19.06 17.52 -7.04
C THR A 243 20.17 18.55 -7.23
N GLN A 244 21.13 18.29 -8.09
CA GLN A 244 22.16 19.23 -8.47
C GLN A 244 21.60 20.38 -9.33
N GLU A 245 20.91 20.06 -10.43
CA GLU A 245 20.48 21.05 -11.42
C GLU A 245 19.30 21.90 -10.94
N ARG A 246 18.29 21.29 -10.30
CA ARG A 246 17.06 21.98 -9.89
C ARG A 246 17.15 22.64 -8.51
N TYR A 247 17.87 22.00 -7.58
CA TYR A 247 17.89 22.41 -6.17
C TYR A 247 19.28 22.91 -5.72
N GLY A 248 20.28 22.86 -6.57
CA GLY A 248 21.61 23.39 -6.30
C GLY A 248 22.36 22.66 -5.18
N ALA A 249 22.02 21.41 -4.89
CA ALA A 249 22.68 20.60 -3.88
C ALA A 249 24.15 20.32 -4.31
N ARG A 250 25.10 20.68 -3.48
CA ARG A 250 26.56 20.63 -3.80
C ARG A 250 27.22 19.36 -3.29
N SER A 251 26.81 18.88 -2.11
CA SER A 251 27.40 17.71 -1.47
C SER A 251 26.96 16.42 -2.14
N GLU A 252 27.89 15.58 -2.59
CA GLU A 252 27.59 14.24 -3.10
C GLU A 252 26.86 13.37 -2.06
N GLU A 253 27.16 13.57 -0.77
CA GLU A 253 26.48 12.86 0.30
C GLU A 253 24.99 13.22 0.35
N MET A 254 24.65 14.50 0.17
CA MET A 254 23.26 14.99 0.18
C MET A 254 22.50 14.60 -1.10
N ARG A 255 23.18 14.47 -2.24
CA ARG A 255 22.58 14.02 -3.50
C ARG A 255 22.43 12.51 -3.63
N ARG A 256 22.96 11.73 -2.67
CA ARG A 256 22.93 10.27 -2.75
C ARG A 256 21.50 9.74 -2.74
N PHE A 257 21.14 8.94 -3.73
CA PHE A 257 19.88 8.19 -3.73
C PHE A 257 19.89 7.16 -2.60
N ARG A 258 19.02 7.37 -1.61
CA ARG A 258 18.92 6.51 -0.43
C ARG A 258 17.54 5.88 -0.41
N TYR A 259 17.50 4.56 -0.44
CA TYR A 259 16.24 3.84 -0.46
C TYR A 259 16.24 2.61 0.44
N GLY A 260 15.05 2.35 0.97
CA GLY A 260 14.64 1.05 1.45
C GLY A 260 13.84 0.35 0.37
N VAL A 261 13.66 -0.94 0.51
CA VAL A 261 12.91 -1.74 -0.43
C VAL A 261 12.15 -2.84 0.28
N GLN A 262 10.95 -3.11 -0.17
CA GLN A 262 10.30 -4.40 -0.06
C GLN A 262 10.27 -5.02 -1.45
N VAL A 263 10.71 -6.28 -1.57
CA VAL A 263 10.61 -6.98 -2.85
C VAL A 263 9.16 -7.35 -3.14
N ASN A 264 8.86 -7.62 -4.39
CA ASN A 264 7.48 -7.67 -4.89
C ASN A 264 6.66 -8.80 -4.29
N SER A 265 5.60 -8.48 -3.55
CA SER A 265 4.65 -9.47 -3.03
C SER A 265 3.57 -9.88 -4.04
N LEU A 266 3.20 -9.01 -4.99
CA LEU A 266 2.22 -9.35 -6.04
C LEU A 266 2.71 -10.42 -7.04
N GLY A 267 4.02 -10.64 -7.11
CA GLY A 267 4.59 -11.74 -7.90
C GLY A 267 4.48 -13.09 -7.23
N LEU A 268 4.11 -13.13 -5.95
CA LEU A 268 3.93 -14.36 -5.21
C LEU A 268 2.60 -15.01 -5.58
N THR A 269 2.60 -16.34 -5.61
CA THR A 269 1.41 -17.12 -6.01
C THR A 269 0.93 -17.98 -4.86
N GLU A 270 -0.38 -18.18 -4.82
CA GLU A 270 -1.02 -19.15 -3.94
C GLU A 270 -0.81 -20.58 -4.45
N ALA A 271 -0.77 -20.75 -5.79
CA ALA A 271 -0.42 -22.01 -6.42
C ALA A 271 1.07 -22.29 -6.29
N GLN A 272 1.45 -23.51 -5.86
CA GLN A 272 2.85 -23.91 -5.63
C GLN A 272 3.61 -22.87 -4.77
N PRO A 273 3.17 -22.59 -3.55
CA PRO A 273 3.65 -21.47 -2.74
C PRO A 273 5.13 -21.62 -2.31
N GLU A 274 5.70 -22.83 -2.34
CA GLU A 274 7.12 -23.12 -2.12
C GLU A 274 8.02 -22.39 -3.13
N ASN A 275 7.54 -22.15 -4.36
CA ASN A 275 8.28 -21.39 -5.37
C ASN A 275 8.46 -19.91 -5.00
N ASN A 276 7.65 -19.39 -4.08
CA ASN A 276 7.76 -18.00 -3.64
C ASN A 276 9.09 -17.71 -2.93
N VAL A 277 9.66 -18.69 -2.24
CA VAL A 277 10.99 -18.54 -1.62
C VAL A 277 12.05 -18.19 -2.67
N GLN A 278 12.03 -18.89 -3.81
CA GLN A 278 12.96 -18.65 -4.92
C GLN A 278 12.72 -17.28 -5.57
N ARG A 279 11.44 -16.88 -5.75
CA ARG A 279 11.09 -15.57 -6.29
C ARG A 279 11.64 -14.45 -5.41
N ILE A 280 11.41 -14.53 -4.11
CA ILE A 280 11.89 -13.55 -3.13
C ILE A 280 13.42 -13.44 -3.16
N VAL A 281 14.15 -14.57 -3.24
CA VAL A 281 15.62 -14.56 -3.31
C VAL A 281 16.12 -13.90 -4.61
N LEU A 282 15.50 -14.20 -5.75
CA LEU A 282 15.87 -13.59 -7.04
C LEU A 282 15.59 -12.07 -7.05
N GLU A 283 14.47 -11.66 -6.51
CA GLU A 283 14.12 -10.23 -6.35
C GLU A 283 15.09 -9.49 -5.44
N MET A 284 15.52 -10.14 -4.34
CA MET A 284 16.54 -9.62 -3.44
C MET A 284 17.89 -9.40 -4.14
N LEU A 285 18.27 -10.25 -5.11
CA LEU A 285 19.49 -10.07 -5.90
C LEU A 285 19.44 -8.77 -6.73
N GLY A 286 18.28 -8.40 -7.27
CA GLY A 286 18.10 -7.19 -8.06
C GLY A 286 18.50 -5.89 -7.36
N ILE A 287 18.48 -5.89 -6.02
CA ILE A 287 18.72 -4.70 -5.19
C ILE A 287 19.97 -4.83 -4.30
N THR A 288 20.68 -5.91 -4.38
CA THR A 288 21.87 -6.15 -3.55
C THR A 288 23.16 -6.34 -4.35
N LEU A 289 23.07 -6.85 -5.58
CA LEU A 289 24.24 -7.17 -6.41
C LEU A 289 25.06 -5.94 -6.82
N SER A 290 24.41 -4.84 -7.22
CA SER A 290 25.12 -3.60 -7.59
C SER A 290 25.51 -2.84 -6.33
N LYS A 291 26.81 -2.71 -6.05
CA LYS A 291 27.32 -1.95 -4.89
C LYS A 291 26.90 -0.48 -4.93
N LYS A 292 26.95 0.15 -6.12
CA LYS A 292 26.59 1.56 -6.33
C LYS A 292 25.10 1.84 -6.13
N ALA A 293 24.27 0.82 -6.37
CA ALA A 293 22.81 0.91 -6.28
C ALA A 293 22.21 0.02 -5.18
N ARG A 294 23.02 -0.45 -4.23
CA ARG A 294 22.58 -1.34 -3.15
C ARG A 294 21.62 -0.65 -2.19
N ALA A 295 20.51 -1.33 -1.88
CA ALA A 295 19.54 -0.86 -0.91
C ALA A 295 20.14 -0.62 0.49
N ARG A 296 19.67 0.42 1.17
CA ARG A 296 20.10 0.77 2.55
C ARG A 296 19.34 -0.01 3.61
N ALA A 297 18.12 -0.39 3.32
CA ALA A 297 17.27 -1.22 4.16
C ALA A 297 16.47 -2.17 3.29
N LEU A 298 16.29 -3.38 3.76
CA LEU A 298 15.58 -4.43 3.06
C LEU A 298 14.57 -5.09 3.99
N GLN A 299 13.37 -5.28 3.51
CA GLN A 299 12.37 -6.16 4.07
C GLN A 299 11.84 -7.10 2.98
N LEU A 300 11.58 -8.32 3.36
CA LEU A 300 11.05 -9.34 2.46
C LEU A 300 9.61 -9.66 2.85
N PRO A 301 8.71 -9.90 1.89
CA PRO A 301 7.44 -10.53 2.17
C PRO A 301 7.70 -11.93 2.76
N ALA A 302 6.74 -12.45 3.49
CA ALA A 302 6.78 -13.87 3.83
C ALA A 302 6.40 -14.70 2.61
N TRP A 303 6.94 -15.91 2.50
CA TRP A 303 6.66 -16.83 1.38
C TRP A 303 5.15 -17.10 1.18
N ASN A 304 4.38 -17.03 2.27
CA ASN A 304 2.96 -17.30 2.34
C ASN A 304 2.09 -16.02 2.32
N GLU A 305 2.63 -14.87 1.97
CA GLU A 305 1.88 -13.60 1.96
C GLU A 305 0.69 -13.64 0.99
N ALA A 306 0.81 -14.40 -0.11
CA ALA A 306 -0.31 -14.64 -1.04
C ALA A 306 -1.44 -15.49 -0.45
N LEU A 307 -1.20 -16.19 0.67
CA LEU A 307 -2.18 -17.04 1.36
C LEU A 307 -2.91 -16.30 2.50
N GLY A 308 -2.29 -15.25 3.05
CA GLY A 308 -2.81 -14.48 4.17
C GLY A 308 -1.71 -13.94 5.11
N LEU A 309 -2.07 -13.64 6.36
CA LEU A 309 -1.14 -13.06 7.33
C LEU A 309 -0.03 -14.05 7.73
N PRO A 310 1.26 -13.63 7.68
CA PRO A 310 2.38 -14.49 8.02
C PRO A 310 2.47 -14.75 9.54
N ARG A 311 2.85 -15.96 9.89
CA ARG A 311 3.15 -16.36 11.26
C ARG A 311 4.55 -15.86 11.68
N PRO A 312 4.88 -15.81 12.96
CA PRO A 312 6.23 -15.43 13.44
C PRO A 312 7.38 -16.28 12.84
N TRP A 313 7.10 -17.55 12.54
CA TRP A 313 8.07 -18.44 11.89
C TRP A 313 8.35 -18.02 10.43
N ASP A 314 7.31 -17.62 9.70
CA ASP A 314 7.43 -17.19 8.31
C ASP A 314 8.23 -15.88 8.21
N GLN A 315 8.02 -14.95 9.15
CA GLN A 315 8.81 -13.73 9.27
C GLN A 315 10.27 -14.02 9.64
N GLN A 316 10.52 -15.00 10.51
CA GLN A 316 11.89 -15.42 10.80
C GLN A 316 12.59 -15.97 9.57
N TRP A 317 11.88 -16.72 8.73
CA TRP A 317 12.45 -17.26 7.50
C TRP A 317 12.82 -16.15 6.50
N ALA A 318 11.98 -15.15 6.32
CA ALA A 318 12.30 -13.96 5.54
C ALA A 318 13.57 -13.24 6.06
N LEU A 319 13.76 -13.17 7.38
CA LEU A 319 14.98 -12.63 7.98
C LEU A 319 16.20 -13.51 7.69
N ARG A 320 16.08 -14.85 7.76
CA ARG A 320 17.18 -15.78 7.47
C ARG A 320 17.65 -15.72 6.02
N MET A 321 16.76 -15.56 5.05
CA MET A 321 17.15 -15.37 3.65
C MET A 321 18.10 -14.17 3.48
N GLN A 322 17.82 -13.05 4.14
CA GLN A 322 18.71 -11.88 4.13
C GLN A 322 20.06 -12.17 4.79
N GLN A 323 20.06 -12.88 5.92
CA GLN A 323 21.27 -13.19 6.67
C GLN A 323 22.17 -14.17 5.90
N VAL A 324 21.60 -15.19 5.25
CA VAL A 324 22.35 -16.12 4.37
C VAL A 324 23.04 -15.34 3.26
N LEU A 325 22.32 -14.46 2.55
CA LEU A 325 22.92 -13.66 1.48
C LEU A 325 24.01 -12.71 2.02
N ALA A 326 23.78 -12.07 3.15
CA ALA A 326 24.70 -11.08 3.69
C ALA A 326 25.94 -11.71 4.35
N PHE A 327 25.84 -12.87 5.00
CA PHE A 327 26.90 -13.40 5.86
C PHE A 327 27.58 -14.65 5.32
N GLU A 328 26.88 -15.47 4.54
CA GLU A 328 27.45 -16.72 4.00
C GLU A 328 28.03 -16.55 2.60
N THR A 329 27.59 -15.53 1.84
CA THR A 329 28.13 -15.24 0.50
C THR A 329 29.26 -14.21 0.54
N ASP A 330 29.98 -14.08 -0.55
CA ASP A 330 31.05 -13.11 -0.77
C ASP A 330 30.55 -11.76 -1.36
N LEU A 331 29.23 -11.57 -1.46
CA LEU A 331 28.58 -10.40 -2.06
C LEU A 331 29.14 -9.04 -1.56
N LEU A 332 29.47 -8.96 -0.29
CA LEU A 332 29.94 -7.73 0.36
C LEU A 332 31.45 -7.49 0.26
N GLU A 333 32.17 -8.35 -0.46
CA GLU A 333 33.64 -8.34 -0.54
C GLU A 333 34.16 -7.65 -1.82
N TYR A 334 33.29 -7.44 -2.81
CA TYR A 334 33.67 -6.93 -4.13
C TYR A 334 33.21 -5.48 -4.37
N GLY A 335 33.83 -4.85 -5.36
CA GLY A 335 33.34 -3.62 -5.99
C GLY A 335 32.03 -3.86 -6.75
N ASP A 336 31.59 -2.87 -7.53
CA ASP A 336 30.37 -3.06 -8.34
C ASP A 336 30.68 -3.93 -9.56
N ILE A 337 30.11 -5.13 -9.58
CA ILE A 337 30.36 -6.14 -10.62
C ILE A 337 29.73 -5.80 -11.98
N PHE A 338 28.89 -4.77 -12.03
CA PHE A 338 28.25 -4.31 -13.27
C PHE A 338 28.97 -3.14 -13.93
N ASP A 339 30.03 -2.60 -13.30
CA ASP A 339 30.78 -1.50 -13.88
C ASP A 339 31.50 -1.93 -15.16
N GLY A 340 31.41 -1.08 -16.19
CA GLY A 340 31.99 -1.34 -17.52
C GLY A 340 31.15 -2.23 -18.43
N SER A 341 30.00 -2.75 -17.99
CA SER A 341 29.11 -3.52 -18.85
C SER A 341 28.33 -2.62 -19.84
N PRO A 342 28.53 -2.75 -21.17
CA PRO A 342 27.78 -1.95 -22.14
C PRO A 342 26.29 -2.31 -22.17
N VAL A 343 25.93 -3.54 -21.83
CA VAL A 343 24.53 -3.99 -21.77
C VAL A 343 23.79 -3.30 -20.62
N ILE A 344 24.40 -3.25 -19.44
CA ILE A 344 23.83 -2.56 -18.29
C ILE A 344 23.72 -1.06 -18.56
N ALA A 345 24.77 -0.44 -19.12
CA ALA A 345 24.77 1.00 -19.46
C ALA A 345 23.66 1.34 -20.46
N ALA A 346 23.49 0.53 -21.52
CA ALA A 346 22.42 0.74 -22.51
C ALA A 346 21.03 0.61 -21.89
N LYS A 347 20.82 -0.36 -21.00
CA LYS A 347 19.52 -0.58 -20.32
C LYS A 347 19.22 0.54 -19.32
N VAL A 348 20.20 1.01 -18.56
CA VAL A 348 20.07 2.18 -17.68
C VAL A 348 19.71 3.42 -18.49
N LYS A 349 20.43 3.68 -19.59
CA LYS A 349 20.12 4.82 -20.48
C LYS A 349 18.69 4.76 -21.01
N ALA A 350 18.23 3.62 -21.48
CA ALA A 350 16.85 3.47 -21.99
C ALA A 350 15.80 3.78 -20.92
N LEU A 351 16.03 3.35 -19.67
CA LEU A 351 15.16 3.67 -18.54
C LEU A 351 15.16 5.17 -18.23
N VAL A 352 16.34 5.79 -18.20
CA VAL A 352 16.49 7.24 -17.97
C VAL A 352 15.78 8.05 -19.06
N ASP A 353 16.01 7.72 -20.33
CA ASP A 353 15.36 8.41 -21.46
C ASP A 353 13.83 8.29 -21.39
N GLY A 354 13.32 7.08 -21.19
CA GLY A 354 11.88 6.82 -21.06
C GLY A 354 11.25 7.52 -19.86
N ALA A 355 11.89 7.47 -18.70
CA ALA A 355 11.40 8.13 -17.50
C ALA A 355 11.42 9.66 -17.64
N THR A 356 12.44 10.23 -18.28
CA THR A 356 12.53 11.67 -18.55
C THR A 356 11.37 12.12 -19.46
N ALA A 357 11.06 11.34 -20.49
CA ALA A 357 9.92 11.63 -21.37
C ALA A 357 8.58 11.58 -20.62
N GLU A 358 8.39 10.60 -19.73
CA GLU A 358 7.17 10.51 -18.92
C GLU A 358 7.07 11.63 -17.87
N MET A 359 8.18 12.02 -17.24
CA MET A 359 8.23 13.18 -16.36
C MET A 359 7.84 14.47 -17.09
N ALA A 360 8.24 14.63 -18.35
CA ALA A 360 7.81 15.77 -19.18
C ALA A 360 6.29 15.78 -19.38
N ARG A 361 5.66 14.62 -19.67
CA ARG A 361 4.20 14.53 -19.77
C ARG A 361 3.49 14.87 -18.47
N VAL A 362 4.02 14.43 -17.32
CA VAL A 362 3.49 14.82 -15.99
C VAL A 362 3.60 16.34 -15.80
N GLN A 363 4.71 16.95 -16.24
CA GLN A 363 4.89 18.40 -16.16
C GLN A 363 3.92 19.16 -17.08
N GLU A 364 3.60 18.63 -18.27
CA GLU A 364 2.57 19.18 -19.16
C GLU A 364 1.16 19.19 -18.54
N GLN A 365 0.88 18.26 -17.60
CA GLN A 365 -0.35 18.26 -16.80
C GLN A 365 -0.37 19.33 -15.69
N GLY A 366 0.72 20.07 -15.51
CA GLY A 366 0.89 21.03 -14.41
C GLY A 366 1.63 20.47 -13.19
N GLY A 367 2.32 19.35 -13.33
CA GLY A 367 3.05 18.65 -12.27
C GLY A 367 2.26 17.51 -11.63
N MET A 368 2.88 16.83 -10.65
CA MET A 368 2.36 15.56 -10.12
C MET A 368 1.00 15.69 -9.43
N VAL A 369 0.76 16.78 -8.69
CA VAL A 369 -0.52 16.99 -7.99
C VAL A 369 -1.66 17.12 -9.00
N GLN A 370 -1.50 17.96 -10.02
CA GLN A 370 -2.49 18.16 -11.07
C GLN A 370 -2.68 16.90 -11.93
N ALA A 371 -1.61 16.16 -12.20
CA ALA A 371 -1.67 14.89 -12.92
C ALA A 371 -2.45 13.82 -12.15
N ILE A 372 -2.45 13.88 -10.80
CA ILE A 372 -3.29 13.03 -9.94
C ILE A 372 -4.75 13.49 -10.00
N GLU A 373 -5.01 14.77 -9.77
CA GLU A 373 -6.35 15.36 -9.75
C GLU A 373 -7.10 15.22 -11.10
N SER A 374 -6.37 15.34 -12.22
CA SER A 374 -6.92 15.09 -13.57
C SER A 374 -7.13 13.60 -13.89
N GLY A 375 -6.66 12.69 -13.01
CA GLY A 375 -6.70 11.25 -13.24
C GLY A 375 -5.69 10.75 -14.28
N TYR A 376 -4.79 11.59 -14.80
CA TYR A 376 -3.80 11.20 -15.82
C TYR A 376 -2.96 10.00 -15.37
N VAL A 377 -2.28 10.12 -14.24
CA VAL A 377 -1.39 9.05 -13.73
C VAL A 377 -2.18 7.78 -13.43
N LYS A 378 -3.37 7.92 -12.83
CA LYS A 378 -4.23 6.76 -12.51
C LYS A 378 -4.62 6.00 -13.77
N ARG A 379 -5.01 6.69 -14.85
CA ARG A 379 -5.31 6.05 -16.16
C ARG A 379 -4.09 5.31 -16.72
N GLN A 380 -2.89 5.89 -16.64
CA GLN A 380 -1.67 5.23 -17.11
C GLN A 380 -1.39 3.93 -16.34
N LEU A 381 -1.56 3.92 -15.02
CA LEU A 381 -1.39 2.73 -14.18
C LEU A 381 -2.42 1.65 -14.52
N VAL A 382 -3.68 2.01 -14.65
CA VAL A 382 -4.75 1.06 -15.04
C VAL A 382 -4.47 0.47 -16.42
N THR A 383 -4.03 1.29 -17.39
CA THR A 383 -3.67 0.82 -18.74
C THR A 383 -2.53 -0.20 -18.70
N SER A 384 -1.41 0.13 -18.07
CA SER A 384 -0.24 -0.77 -18.02
C SER A 384 -0.53 -2.06 -17.22
N HIS A 385 -1.35 -1.97 -16.18
CA HIS A 385 -1.80 -3.17 -15.44
C HIS A 385 -2.69 -4.07 -16.32
N THR A 386 -3.63 -3.48 -17.05
CA THR A 386 -4.50 -4.21 -17.98
C THR A 386 -3.70 -4.92 -19.07
N GLU A 387 -2.69 -4.26 -19.64
CA GLU A 387 -1.79 -4.87 -20.64
C GLU A 387 -1.01 -6.05 -20.04
N ARG A 388 -0.53 -5.91 -18.81
CA ARG A 388 0.13 -7.00 -18.08
C ARG A 388 -0.80 -8.20 -17.87
N MET A 389 -2.05 -7.97 -17.43
CA MET A 389 -3.03 -9.05 -17.21
C MET A 389 -3.35 -9.77 -18.52
N ARG A 390 -3.53 -9.03 -19.61
CA ARG A 390 -3.74 -9.62 -20.94
C ARG A 390 -2.54 -10.46 -21.41
N ALA A 391 -1.31 -10.04 -21.11
CA ALA A 391 -0.12 -10.81 -21.43
C ALA A 391 -0.04 -12.13 -20.62
N ILE A 392 -0.51 -12.12 -19.36
CA ILE A 392 -0.64 -13.32 -18.54
C ILE A 392 -1.73 -14.25 -19.12
N GLU A 393 -2.91 -13.72 -19.45
CA GLU A 393 -4.01 -14.49 -20.04
C GLU A 393 -3.61 -15.18 -21.35
N ARG A 394 -2.85 -14.50 -22.20
CA ARG A 394 -2.35 -15.06 -23.48
C ARG A 394 -1.15 -16.00 -23.32
N GLY A 395 -0.55 -16.08 -22.15
CA GLY A 395 0.67 -16.87 -21.90
C GLY A 395 1.96 -16.22 -22.43
N ASP A 396 1.90 -14.95 -22.88
CA ASP A 396 3.09 -14.18 -23.27
C ASP A 396 3.99 -13.91 -22.06
N LEU A 397 3.37 -13.64 -20.91
CA LEU A 397 4.05 -13.56 -19.60
C LEU A 397 3.77 -14.85 -18.82
N LYS A 398 4.80 -15.65 -18.61
CA LYS A 398 4.72 -16.94 -17.92
C LYS A 398 4.90 -16.76 -16.41
N ILE A 399 4.01 -17.38 -15.63
CA ILE A 399 4.07 -17.47 -14.18
C ILE A 399 3.90 -18.94 -13.81
N ILE A 400 4.99 -19.53 -13.28
CA ILE A 400 5.03 -20.95 -12.93
C ILE A 400 3.97 -21.27 -11.86
N GLY A 401 3.23 -22.34 -12.10
CA GLY A 401 2.13 -22.77 -11.24
C GLY A 401 0.81 -22.04 -11.50
N LEU A 402 0.83 -20.92 -12.26
CA LEU A 402 -0.36 -20.11 -12.51
C LEU A 402 -0.90 -20.29 -13.94
N ASN A 403 -0.10 -20.01 -14.96
CA ASN A 403 -0.48 -20.16 -16.39
C ASN A 403 0.42 -21.12 -17.16
N CYS A 404 1.40 -21.72 -16.51
CA CYS A 404 2.26 -22.79 -17.06
C CYS A 404 2.78 -23.66 -15.93
N PHE A 405 3.11 -24.93 -16.22
CA PHE A 405 3.61 -25.92 -15.25
C PHE A 405 2.72 -26.00 -14.00
N GLN A 406 1.42 -26.17 -14.23
CA GLN A 406 0.40 -26.14 -13.18
C GLN A 406 0.28 -27.47 -12.42
N GLU A 407 0.80 -28.56 -12.98
CA GLU A 407 0.81 -29.88 -12.34
C GLU A 407 1.65 -29.84 -11.07
N THR A 408 1.07 -30.23 -9.95
CA THR A 408 1.74 -30.24 -8.65
C THR A 408 1.06 -31.23 -7.71
N GLU A 409 1.82 -31.69 -6.69
CA GLU A 409 1.27 -32.34 -5.51
C GLU A 409 0.89 -31.29 -4.46
N GLU A 410 0.12 -31.70 -3.45
CA GLU A 410 -0.25 -30.81 -2.35
C GLU A 410 1.01 -30.33 -1.60
N SER A 411 1.13 -29.01 -1.43
CA SER A 411 2.29 -28.42 -0.76
C SER A 411 2.37 -28.83 0.72
N PRO A 412 3.46 -29.42 1.18
CA PRO A 412 3.60 -29.77 2.59
C PRO A 412 3.64 -28.54 3.52
N LEU A 413 3.87 -27.35 2.97
CA LEU A 413 3.88 -26.10 3.72
C LEU A 413 2.47 -25.61 4.07
N THR A 414 1.44 -26.05 3.34
CA THR A 414 0.03 -25.67 3.53
C THR A 414 -0.84 -26.79 4.07
N GLY A 415 -0.36 -28.04 4.06
CA GLY A 415 -1.10 -29.26 4.46
C GLY A 415 -1.33 -29.45 5.97
N GLY A 416 -1.13 -28.45 6.82
CA GLY A 416 -1.33 -28.52 8.27
C GLY A 416 -2.70 -28.01 8.75
N LYS A 417 -3.07 -28.35 10.00
CA LYS A 417 -4.32 -27.91 10.64
C LYS A 417 -4.51 -26.38 10.68
N ASP A 418 -3.45 -25.59 10.56
CA ASP A 418 -3.45 -24.14 10.67
C ASP A 418 -3.42 -23.42 9.32
N SER A 419 -3.63 -24.08 8.20
CA SER A 419 -3.61 -23.52 6.83
C SER A 419 -2.44 -22.56 6.52
N GLY A 420 -1.39 -22.56 7.34
CA GLY A 420 -0.17 -21.75 7.11
C GLY A 420 -0.30 -20.24 7.35
N ILE A 421 -1.41 -19.75 7.91
CA ILE A 421 -1.67 -18.30 8.12
C ILE A 421 -1.96 -17.98 9.57
N LEU A 422 -1.64 -16.73 9.97
CA LEU A 422 -1.99 -16.17 11.29
C LEU A 422 -3.46 -15.74 11.28
N LYS A 423 -4.22 -16.18 12.27
CA LYS A 423 -5.57 -15.68 12.54
C LYS A 423 -5.53 -14.68 13.69
N VAL A 424 -6.07 -13.49 13.46
CA VAL A 424 -6.22 -12.47 14.49
C VAL A 424 -7.39 -12.86 15.40
N ASP A 425 -7.19 -12.79 16.72
CA ASP A 425 -8.23 -13.08 17.69
C ASP A 425 -9.34 -12.01 17.60
N PRO A 426 -10.61 -12.38 17.40
CA PRO A 426 -11.73 -11.44 17.34
C PRO A 426 -11.91 -10.61 18.63
N ARG A 427 -11.33 -11.05 19.75
CA ARG A 427 -11.34 -10.30 21.01
C ARG A 427 -10.48 -9.06 20.97
N ALA A 428 -9.45 -9.01 20.11
CA ALA A 428 -8.50 -7.91 20.02
C ALA A 428 -9.20 -6.55 19.79
N GLU A 429 -10.21 -6.52 18.92
CA GLU A 429 -11.00 -5.31 18.65
C GLU A 429 -11.78 -4.86 19.90
N ARG A 430 -12.48 -5.76 20.58
CA ARG A 430 -13.24 -5.43 21.79
C ARG A 430 -12.32 -4.92 22.91
N GLU A 431 -11.20 -5.58 23.12
CA GLU A 431 -10.20 -5.17 24.12
C GLU A 431 -9.59 -3.80 23.79
N GLN A 432 -9.40 -3.49 22.49
CA GLN A 432 -8.92 -2.17 22.08
C GLN A 432 -9.96 -1.09 22.36
N ILE A 433 -11.23 -1.33 22.07
CA ILE A 433 -12.34 -0.41 22.37
C ILE A 433 -12.47 -0.19 23.89
N GLU A 434 -12.39 -1.25 24.68
CA GLU A 434 -12.42 -1.13 26.15
C GLU A 434 -11.26 -0.29 26.68
N ARG A 435 -10.03 -0.53 26.22
CA ARG A 435 -8.86 0.27 26.59
C ARG A 435 -9.01 1.75 26.22
N LEU A 436 -9.53 2.01 25.02
CA LEU A 436 -9.80 3.37 24.54
C LEU A 436 -10.81 4.08 25.45
N ASN A 437 -11.90 3.43 25.82
CA ASN A 437 -12.91 3.98 26.71
C ASN A 437 -12.34 4.29 28.11
N VAL A 438 -11.53 3.38 28.65
CA VAL A 438 -10.82 3.60 29.94
C VAL A 438 -9.84 4.77 29.83
N PHE A 439 -9.12 4.89 28.72
CA PHE A 439 -8.21 6.00 28.47
C PHE A 439 -8.95 7.33 28.43
N ARG A 440 -10.03 7.43 27.64
CA ARG A 440 -10.86 8.64 27.54
C ARG A 440 -11.47 9.06 28.89
N ALA A 441 -11.87 8.11 29.72
CA ALA A 441 -12.44 8.38 31.02
C ALA A 441 -11.43 8.93 32.05
N LYS A 442 -10.15 8.60 31.92
CA LYS A 442 -9.09 8.99 32.86
C LYS A 442 -8.36 10.29 32.52
N ARG A 443 -8.40 10.71 31.24
CA ARG A 443 -7.66 11.88 30.76
C ARG A 443 -8.34 13.20 31.19
N ASN A 444 -7.58 14.30 31.16
CA ASN A 444 -8.09 15.64 31.43
C ASN A 444 -8.81 16.21 30.20
N SER A 445 -10.13 16.18 30.21
CA SER A 445 -10.96 16.67 29.10
C SER A 445 -10.76 18.15 28.76
N ALA A 446 -10.40 19.00 29.75
CA ALA A 446 -10.15 20.42 29.52
C ALA A 446 -8.83 20.61 28.74
N GLU A 447 -7.78 19.88 29.09
CA GLU A 447 -6.50 19.91 28.36
C GLU A 447 -6.66 19.38 26.93
N VAL A 448 -7.41 18.30 26.73
CA VAL A 448 -7.73 17.76 25.40
C VAL A 448 -8.43 18.81 24.55
N LYS A 449 -9.48 19.46 25.10
CA LYS A 449 -10.23 20.50 24.38
C LYS A 449 -9.34 21.70 24.01
N ALA A 450 -8.47 22.13 24.91
CA ALA A 450 -7.54 23.23 24.66
C ALA A 450 -6.52 22.86 23.58
N ALA A 451 -5.97 21.64 23.61
CA ALA A 451 -5.02 21.16 22.63
C ALA A 451 -5.64 21.03 21.22
N LEU A 452 -6.87 20.52 21.11
CA LEU A 452 -7.59 20.44 19.85
C LEU A 452 -7.95 21.83 19.28
N ALA A 453 -8.31 22.79 20.15
CA ALA A 453 -8.55 24.17 19.74
C ALA A 453 -7.27 24.82 19.18
N ASN A 454 -6.12 24.61 19.82
CA ASN A 454 -4.82 25.06 19.35
C ASN A 454 -4.43 24.39 18.02
N LEU A 455 -4.70 23.08 17.88
CA LEU A 455 -4.49 22.35 16.61
C LEU A 455 -5.33 22.98 15.48
N ALA A 456 -6.59 23.26 15.73
CA ALA A 456 -7.50 23.86 14.77
C ALA A 456 -7.05 25.26 14.35
N GLU A 457 -6.63 26.10 15.30
CA GLU A 457 -6.08 27.43 15.02
C GLU A 457 -4.81 27.35 14.19
N THR A 458 -3.88 26.49 14.55
CA THR A 458 -2.63 26.22 13.83
C THR A 458 -2.89 25.79 12.39
N ALA A 459 -3.86 24.89 12.19
CA ALA A 459 -4.22 24.38 10.87
C ALA A 459 -4.79 25.47 9.97
N ARG A 460 -5.67 26.35 10.51
CA ARG A 460 -6.25 27.50 9.78
C ARG A 460 -5.22 28.60 9.52
N GLY A 461 -4.35 28.86 10.48
CA GLY A 461 -3.37 29.95 10.42
C GLY A 461 -2.15 29.67 9.55
N GLY A 462 -1.97 28.45 9.05
CA GLY A 462 -0.85 28.10 8.18
C GLY A 462 0.47 27.85 8.92
N ALA A 463 0.50 27.86 10.25
CA ALA A 463 1.68 27.52 11.03
C ALA A 463 1.97 26.00 10.98
N ASN A 464 3.21 25.62 11.32
CA ASN A 464 3.62 24.22 11.33
C ASN A 464 2.80 23.39 12.33
N ILE A 465 2.19 22.29 11.85
CA ILE A 465 1.26 21.46 12.63
C ILE A 465 1.94 20.60 13.71
N MET A 466 3.24 20.34 13.59
CA MET A 466 3.94 19.38 14.46
C MET A 466 3.94 19.78 15.94
N PRO A 467 4.28 21.03 16.32
CA PRO A 467 4.24 21.42 17.75
C PRO A 467 2.83 21.27 18.37
N ALA A 468 1.79 21.66 17.65
CA ALA A 468 0.40 21.52 18.13
C ALA A 468 -0.01 20.04 18.23
N SER A 469 0.42 19.19 17.31
CA SER A 469 0.17 17.75 17.35
C SER A 469 0.91 17.06 18.50
N ILE A 470 2.13 17.48 18.84
CA ILE A 470 2.86 16.97 20.02
C ILE A 470 2.14 17.38 21.33
N LEU A 471 1.65 18.62 21.42
CA LEU A 471 0.81 19.04 22.54
C LEU A 471 -0.47 18.19 22.66
N CYS A 472 -1.12 17.88 21.53
CA CYS A 472 -2.26 16.97 21.52
C CYS A 472 -1.89 15.58 22.05
N ALA A 473 -0.72 15.05 21.68
CA ALA A 473 -0.24 13.75 22.15
C ALA A 473 -0.07 13.75 23.70
N HIS A 474 0.56 14.77 24.26
CA HIS A 474 0.73 14.90 25.71
C HIS A 474 -0.59 15.12 26.45
N ALA A 475 -1.54 15.83 25.88
CA ALA A 475 -2.86 16.08 26.45
C ALA A 475 -3.77 14.83 26.43
N GLY A 476 -3.40 13.78 25.72
CA GLY A 476 -4.19 12.56 25.60
C GLY A 476 -5.31 12.64 24.56
N VAL A 477 -5.12 13.40 23.50
CA VAL A 477 -5.98 13.37 22.31
C VAL A 477 -5.89 12.00 21.65
N THR A 478 -6.99 11.57 21.03
CA THR A 478 -7.01 10.30 20.27
C THR A 478 -6.74 10.51 18.78
N THR A 479 -6.41 9.43 18.08
CA THR A 479 -6.21 9.42 16.63
C THR A 479 -7.43 9.95 15.88
N GLY A 480 -8.63 9.52 16.26
CA GLY A 480 -9.89 9.98 15.69
C GLY A 480 -10.15 11.46 15.94
N GLU A 481 -9.92 11.94 17.15
CA GLU A 481 -10.13 13.36 17.52
C GLU A 481 -9.17 14.29 16.76
N TRP A 482 -7.90 13.91 16.66
CA TRP A 482 -6.90 14.66 15.89
C TRP A 482 -7.30 14.73 14.41
N ALA A 483 -7.64 13.61 13.82
CA ALA A 483 -8.00 13.53 12.41
C ALA A 483 -9.32 14.24 12.11
N GLN A 484 -10.33 14.12 13.01
CA GLN A 484 -11.62 14.79 12.86
C GLN A 484 -11.47 16.32 12.89
N THR A 485 -10.64 16.84 13.81
CA THR A 485 -10.33 18.28 13.85
C THR A 485 -9.77 18.79 12.52
N LEU A 486 -8.92 18.00 11.88
CA LEU A 486 -8.38 18.38 10.57
C LEU A 486 -9.35 18.11 9.40
N ARG A 487 -10.24 17.10 9.50
CA ARG A 487 -11.34 16.90 8.53
C ARG A 487 -12.27 18.10 8.48
N ASP A 488 -12.60 18.65 9.64
CA ASP A 488 -13.48 19.83 9.76
C ASP A 488 -12.87 21.09 9.10
N ILE A 489 -11.56 21.11 8.89
CA ILE A 489 -10.84 22.26 8.33
C ILE A 489 -10.49 22.03 6.85
N PHE A 490 -9.97 20.87 6.51
CA PHE A 490 -9.44 20.55 5.19
C PHE A 490 -10.46 19.83 4.28
N GLY A 491 -11.53 19.27 4.87
CA GLY A 491 -12.45 18.40 4.17
C GLY A 491 -11.90 16.99 3.91
N GLU A 492 -12.74 16.16 3.36
CA GLU A 492 -12.38 14.83 2.86
C GLU A 492 -12.30 14.83 1.32
N TYR A 493 -11.66 13.82 0.76
CA TYR A 493 -11.42 13.73 -0.69
C TYR A 493 -11.67 12.32 -1.22
N ARG A 494 -12.14 12.24 -2.47
CA ARG A 494 -12.19 11.00 -3.26
C ARG A 494 -11.38 11.17 -4.52
N ALA A 495 -10.41 10.30 -4.74
CA ALA A 495 -9.55 10.33 -5.91
C ALA A 495 -10.28 9.79 -7.16
N PRO A 496 -9.88 10.22 -8.38
CA PRO A 496 -10.35 9.65 -9.63
C PRO A 496 -10.09 8.13 -9.71
N THR A 497 -11.02 7.39 -10.29
CA THR A 497 -10.94 5.92 -10.39
C THR A 497 -10.07 5.42 -11.56
N GLY A 498 -9.92 6.24 -12.61
CA GLY A 498 -9.11 5.94 -13.79
C GLY A 498 -9.65 4.85 -14.71
N ILE A 499 -10.88 4.39 -14.52
CA ILE A 499 -11.50 3.34 -15.34
C ILE A 499 -12.13 3.85 -16.66
N ASP A 500 -12.21 5.14 -16.88
CA ASP A 500 -12.76 5.82 -18.07
C ASP A 500 -11.84 5.76 -19.31
N ILE A 501 -11.08 4.67 -19.42
CA ILE A 501 -10.21 4.40 -20.56
C ILE A 501 -11.08 4.01 -21.75
N PRO A 502 -10.91 4.61 -22.95
CA PRO A 502 -11.63 4.18 -24.15
C PRO A 502 -11.37 2.69 -24.44
N ALA A 503 -12.44 1.94 -24.67
CA ALA A 503 -12.30 0.56 -25.08
C ALA A 503 -11.64 0.49 -26.48
N ASN A 504 -10.43 -0.03 -26.54
CA ASN A 504 -9.72 -0.20 -27.80
C ASN A 504 -10.27 -1.44 -28.53
N ASP A 505 -10.95 -1.25 -29.66
CA ASP A 505 -11.66 -2.32 -30.39
C ASP A 505 -10.71 -3.43 -30.90
N ASP A 506 -9.50 -3.07 -31.28
CA ASP A 506 -8.54 -4.00 -31.91
C ASP A 506 -7.85 -4.97 -30.95
N SER A 507 -7.97 -4.75 -29.63
CA SER A 507 -7.29 -5.56 -28.61
C SER A 507 -8.18 -6.64 -27.97
N ARG A 508 -9.44 -6.75 -28.38
CA ARG A 508 -10.38 -7.72 -27.83
C ARG A 508 -10.18 -9.09 -28.49
N GLY A 509 -9.76 -10.09 -27.71
CA GLY A 509 -9.70 -11.48 -28.19
C GLY A 509 -11.08 -12.01 -28.60
N ALA A 510 -11.13 -13.02 -29.47
CA ALA A 510 -12.38 -13.63 -29.97
C ALA A 510 -13.36 -14.03 -28.85
N LYS A 511 -12.85 -14.50 -27.70
CA LYS A 511 -13.66 -14.89 -26.54
C LYS A 511 -14.37 -13.68 -25.92
N ALA A 512 -13.71 -12.54 -25.78
CA ALA A 512 -14.34 -11.32 -25.25
C ALA A 512 -15.44 -10.79 -26.19
N VAL A 513 -15.25 -10.89 -27.49
CA VAL A 513 -16.28 -10.53 -28.50
C VAL A 513 -17.50 -11.45 -28.38
N ALA A 514 -17.27 -12.75 -28.21
CA ALA A 514 -18.36 -13.72 -28.04
C ALA A 514 -19.14 -13.47 -26.73
N ILE A 515 -18.44 -13.20 -25.62
CA ILE A 515 -19.09 -12.84 -24.34
C ILE A 515 -19.93 -11.56 -24.51
N ARG A 516 -19.40 -10.55 -25.20
CA ARG A 516 -20.13 -9.29 -25.46
C ARG A 516 -21.43 -9.52 -26.21
N ALA A 517 -21.43 -10.42 -27.20
CA ALA A 517 -22.63 -10.78 -27.94
C ALA A 517 -23.69 -11.39 -27.01
N GLU A 518 -23.30 -12.29 -26.09
CA GLU A 518 -24.23 -12.90 -25.13
C GLU A 518 -24.69 -11.90 -24.06
N VAL A 519 -23.84 -10.98 -23.61
CA VAL A 519 -24.22 -9.88 -22.69
C VAL A 519 -25.26 -8.98 -23.36
N THR A 520 -25.02 -8.57 -24.61
CA THR A 520 -25.99 -7.73 -25.37
C THR A 520 -27.32 -8.45 -25.54
N LYS A 521 -27.29 -9.72 -25.99
CA LYS A 521 -28.49 -10.54 -26.16
C LYS A 521 -29.28 -10.70 -24.85
N THR A 522 -28.59 -10.94 -23.73
CA THR A 522 -29.26 -11.04 -22.43
C THR A 522 -29.86 -9.70 -22.02
N GLY A 523 -29.21 -8.59 -22.30
CA GLY A 523 -29.80 -7.25 -22.08
C GLY A 523 -31.07 -7.02 -22.92
N GLU A 524 -31.09 -7.48 -24.17
CA GLU A 524 -32.29 -7.45 -25.01
C GLU A 524 -33.42 -8.33 -24.45
N GLU A 525 -33.10 -9.56 -23.99
CA GLU A 525 -34.05 -10.45 -23.35
C GLU A 525 -34.67 -9.83 -22.09
N LEU A 526 -33.92 -9.05 -21.31
CA LEU A 526 -34.37 -8.37 -20.09
C LEU A 526 -34.92 -6.94 -20.34
N GLY A 527 -34.84 -6.44 -21.58
CA GLY A 527 -35.35 -5.12 -21.96
C GLY A 527 -34.52 -3.94 -21.51
N ARG A 528 -33.29 -4.17 -21.00
CA ARG A 528 -32.35 -3.12 -20.59
C ARG A 528 -30.89 -3.64 -20.60
N PRO A 529 -29.91 -2.75 -20.78
CA PRO A 529 -28.49 -3.12 -20.66
C PRO A 529 -28.19 -3.73 -19.29
N LEU A 530 -27.26 -4.70 -19.27
CA LEU A 530 -26.84 -5.32 -18.02
C LEU A 530 -25.89 -4.41 -17.23
N ARG A 531 -26.23 -4.11 -16.00
CA ARG A 531 -25.43 -3.25 -15.09
C ARG A 531 -24.82 -4.06 -13.97
N LEU A 532 -23.52 -3.80 -13.72
CA LEU A 532 -22.79 -4.37 -12.60
C LEU A 532 -22.33 -3.24 -11.67
N LEU A 533 -22.61 -3.34 -10.38
CA LEU A 533 -22.00 -2.49 -9.36
C LEU A 533 -20.76 -3.19 -8.84
N ILE A 534 -19.62 -2.51 -8.92
CA ILE A 534 -18.41 -2.93 -8.24
C ILE A 534 -18.25 -2.10 -6.98
N GLY A 535 -18.48 -2.72 -5.81
CA GLY A 535 -18.41 -2.09 -4.50
C GLY A 535 -17.11 -2.43 -3.78
N LYS A 536 -16.51 -1.44 -3.13
CA LYS A 536 -15.33 -1.65 -2.27
C LYS A 536 -15.65 -1.12 -0.86
N PRO A 537 -16.28 -1.98 -0.01
CA PRO A 537 -16.66 -1.60 1.34
C PRO A 537 -15.45 -1.54 2.28
N GLY A 538 -15.59 -0.79 3.38
CA GLY A 538 -14.61 -0.69 4.45
C GLY A 538 -13.45 0.25 4.15
N LEU A 539 -12.39 0.16 4.95
CA LEU A 539 -11.25 1.09 4.90
C LEU A 539 -10.14 0.68 3.95
N ASP A 540 -10.16 -0.55 3.43
CA ASP A 540 -9.15 -1.01 2.49
C ASP A 540 -9.23 -0.26 1.16
N GLY A 541 -8.14 0.40 0.79
CA GLY A 541 -8.06 1.21 -0.41
C GLY A 541 -7.39 0.56 -1.62
N HIS A 542 -6.93 -0.71 -1.53
CA HIS A 542 -6.34 -1.41 -2.67
C HIS A 542 -7.38 -1.68 -3.74
N SER A 543 -7.36 -0.90 -4.81
CA SER A 543 -8.42 -0.87 -5.83
C SER A 543 -8.12 -1.69 -7.09
N ASN A 544 -6.88 -2.18 -7.24
CA ASN A 544 -6.41 -2.79 -8.50
C ASN A 544 -7.32 -3.92 -9.02
N GLY A 545 -7.71 -4.86 -8.14
CA GLY A 545 -8.60 -5.97 -8.51
C GLY A 545 -9.98 -5.48 -8.96
N ALA A 546 -10.57 -4.55 -8.23
CA ALA A 546 -11.87 -3.95 -8.57
C ALA A 546 -11.82 -3.22 -9.90
N GLU A 547 -10.76 -2.45 -10.16
CA GLU A 547 -10.53 -1.71 -11.41
C GLU A 547 -10.39 -2.66 -12.60
N GLN A 548 -9.66 -3.77 -12.45
CA GLN A 548 -9.51 -4.76 -13.51
C GLN A 548 -10.83 -5.46 -13.85
N ILE A 549 -11.63 -5.82 -12.86
CA ILE A 549 -12.98 -6.37 -13.05
C ILE A 549 -13.89 -5.32 -13.74
N ALA A 550 -13.82 -4.06 -13.32
CA ALA A 550 -14.59 -2.98 -13.93
C ALA A 550 -14.23 -2.75 -15.42
N VAL A 551 -12.93 -2.70 -15.73
CA VAL A 551 -12.45 -2.56 -17.12
C VAL A 551 -12.87 -3.77 -17.94
N LYS A 552 -12.68 -4.99 -17.42
CA LYS A 552 -13.04 -6.23 -18.14
C LYS A 552 -14.54 -6.33 -18.38
N GLY A 553 -15.36 -6.03 -17.37
CA GLY A 553 -16.83 -6.03 -17.50
C GLY A 553 -17.30 -5.07 -18.59
N ARG A 554 -16.75 -3.86 -18.65
CA ARG A 554 -17.04 -2.91 -19.72
C ARG A 554 -16.57 -3.41 -21.10
N ASP A 555 -15.39 -4.03 -21.17
CA ASP A 555 -14.86 -4.58 -22.44
C ASP A 555 -15.77 -5.64 -23.03
N VAL A 556 -16.46 -6.42 -22.19
CA VAL A 556 -17.42 -7.44 -22.62
C VAL A 556 -18.88 -6.95 -22.65
N GLY A 557 -19.14 -5.66 -22.44
CA GLY A 557 -20.43 -5.03 -22.74
C GLY A 557 -21.35 -4.76 -21.55
N PHE A 558 -20.91 -5.01 -20.32
CA PHE A 558 -21.66 -4.57 -19.14
C PHE A 558 -21.54 -3.05 -18.94
N GLU A 559 -22.61 -2.43 -18.49
CA GLU A 559 -22.56 -1.09 -17.89
C GLU A 559 -22.01 -1.21 -16.47
N ILE A 560 -20.89 -0.51 -16.18
CA ILE A 560 -20.20 -0.61 -14.91
C ILE A 560 -20.49 0.61 -14.05
N VAL A 561 -20.98 0.38 -12.84
CA VAL A 561 -21.09 1.36 -11.77
C VAL A 561 -19.92 1.13 -10.81
N TYR A 562 -19.00 2.08 -10.70
CA TYR A 562 -17.84 2.00 -9.82
C TYR A 562 -17.53 3.37 -9.21
N GLU A 563 -17.82 3.53 -7.95
CA GLU A 563 -17.66 4.79 -7.22
C GLU A 563 -16.31 4.93 -6.49
N GLY A 564 -15.40 3.98 -6.72
CA GLY A 564 -14.07 3.98 -6.09
C GLY A 564 -14.04 3.18 -4.78
N ILE A 565 -13.27 3.69 -3.82
CA ILE A 565 -12.90 2.98 -2.58
C ILE A 565 -13.64 3.53 -1.35
N ARG A 566 -13.60 2.77 -0.27
CA ARG A 566 -14.10 3.15 1.06
C ARG A 566 -15.61 3.51 1.07
N LEU A 567 -16.38 2.71 0.39
CA LEU A 567 -17.83 2.83 0.43
C LEU A 567 -18.37 2.25 1.74
N THR A 568 -19.38 2.88 2.29
CA THR A 568 -20.15 2.24 3.36
C THR A 568 -21.11 1.20 2.78
N PRO A 569 -21.51 0.16 3.54
CA PRO A 569 -22.54 -0.77 3.12
C PRO A 569 -23.83 -0.08 2.67
N GLU A 570 -24.23 0.99 3.34
CA GLU A 570 -25.38 1.83 2.98
C GLU A 570 -25.21 2.48 1.60
N GLN A 571 -24.01 3.04 1.31
CA GLN A 571 -23.73 3.65 0.00
C GLN A 571 -23.79 2.62 -1.11
N ILE A 572 -23.28 1.39 -0.88
CA ILE A 572 -23.38 0.28 -1.85
C ILE A 572 -24.84 -0.10 -2.12
N ALA A 573 -25.63 -0.27 -1.06
CA ALA A 573 -27.04 -0.62 -1.21
C ALA A 573 -27.85 0.49 -1.91
N LYS A 574 -27.55 1.74 -1.59
CA LYS A 574 -28.17 2.91 -2.23
C LYS A 574 -27.80 3.01 -3.72
N ALA A 575 -26.52 2.88 -4.07
CA ALA A 575 -26.06 2.87 -5.46
C ALA A 575 -26.70 1.72 -6.25
N ALA A 576 -26.80 0.52 -5.65
CA ALA A 576 -27.45 -0.63 -6.27
C ALA A 576 -28.92 -0.34 -6.59
N LEU A 577 -29.64 0.33 -5.69
CA LEU A 577 -31.04 0.71 -5.87
C LEU A 577 -31.21 1.80 -6.94
N GLU A 578 -30.44 2.88 -6.84
CA GLU A 578 -30.56 4.05 -7.74
C GLU A 578 -30.16 3.71 -9.18
N GLU A 579 -29.12 2.90 -9.35
CA GLU A 579 -28.66 2.45 -10.66
C GLU A 579 -29.42 1.23 -11.21
N GLY A 580 -30.19 0.55 -10.38
CA GLY A 580 -30.96 -0.62 -10.78
C GLY A 580 -30.08 -1.74 -11.33
N VAL A 581 -29.03 -2.09 -10.61
CA VAL A 581 -28.02 -3.07 -11.06
C VAL A 581 -28.57 -4.50 -11.08
N HIS A 582 -27.94 -5.39 -11.85
CA HIS A 582 -28.32 -6.79 -11.96
C HIS A 582 -27.48 -7.69 -11.05
N LEU A 583 -26.28 -7.23 -10.65
CA LEU A 583 -25.37 -7.95 -9.79
C LEU A 583 -24.43 -6.99 -9.08
N ILE A 584 -24.04 -7.35 -7.85
CA ILE A 584 -23.05 -6.61 -7.06
C ILE A 584 -21.79 -7.45 -6.93
N GLY A 585 -20.63 -6.89 -7.33
CA GLY A 585 -19.31 -7.44 -7.08
C GLY A 585 -18.64 -6.68 -5.93
N LEU A 586 -18.28 -7.37 -4.85
CA LEU A 586 -17.54 -6.79 -3.71
C LEU A 586 -16.05 -7.10 -3.84
N SER A 587 -15.19 -6.13 -3.53
CA SER A 587 -13.74 -6.31 -3.47
C SER A 587 -13.23 -6.02 -2.06
N VAL A 588 -12.71 -7.04 -1.37
CA VAL A 588 -12.23 -6.94 0.02
C VAL A 588 -10.91 -7.69 0.17
N LEU A 589 -9.86 -7.00 0.61
CA LEU A 589 -8.50 -7.55 0.74
C LEU A 589 -7.99 -7.59 2.20
N SER A 590 -8.61 -6.82 3.10
CA SER A 590 -8.14 -6.62 4.48
C SER A 590 -8.44 -7.77 5.45
N GLY A 591 -9.14 -8.81 5.03
CA GLY A 591 -9.58 -9.91 5.90
C GLY A 591 -10.86 -9.60 6.73
N SER A 592 -11.52 -8.46 6.49
CA SER A 592 -12.80 -8.08 7.10
C SER A 592 -14.02 -8.53 6.27
N HIS A 593 -13.80 -9.43 5.31
CA HIS A 593 -14.79 -9.79 4.29
C HIS A 593 -16.07 -10.39 4.87
N VAL A 594 -16.02 -11.13 5.97
CA VAL A 594 -17.22 -11.74 6.59
C VAL A 594 -18.11 -10.66 7.19
N GLU A 595 -17.54 -9.76 7.99
CA GLU A 595 -18.24 -8.66 8.63
C GLU A 595 -18.82 -7.68 7.60
N MET A 596 -18.02 -7.33 6.57
CA MET A 596 -18.45 -6.41 5.51
C MET A 596 -19.59 -6.98 4.67
N VAL A 597 -19.56 -8.27 4.35
CA VAL A 597 -20.64 -8.94 3.61
C VAL A 597 -21.94 -8.95 4.42
N GLU A 598 -21.87 -9.26 5.72
CA GLU A 598 -23.05 -9.20 6.59
C GLU A 598 -23.67 -7.80 6.60
N ASP A 599 -22.85 -6.77 6.74
CA ASP A 599 -23.34 -5.39 6.77
C ASP A 599 -23.95 -4.98 5.42
N VAL A 600 -23.33 -5.38 4.29
CA VAL A 600 -23.90 -5.13 2.95
C VAL A 600 -25.24 -5.85 2.78
N PHE A 601 -25.36 -7.12 3.14
CA PHE A 601 -26.63 -7.85 3.05
C PHE A 601 -27.73 -7.24 3.93
N ASN A 602 -27.38 -6.78 5.14
CA ASN A 602 -28.34 -6.10 6.01
C ASN A 602 -28.86 -4.80 5.35
N GLN A 603 -28.01 -4.05 4.69
CA GLN A 603 -28.41 -2.82 3.98
C GLN A 603 -29.23 -3.12 2.71
N LEU A 604 -28.87 -4.15 1.95
CA LEU A 604 -29.65 -4.60 0.79
C LEU A 604 -31.05 -5.08 1.19
N ASP A 605 -31.19 -5.77 2.32
CA ASP A 605 -32.49 -6.20 2.85
C ASP A 605 -33.38 -5.00 3.22
N GLN A 606 -32.80 -3.94 3.82
CA GLN A 606 -33.53 -2.72 4.18
C GLN A 606 -34.07 -1.97 2.96
N VAL A 607 -33.40 -2.03 1.82
CA VAL A 607 -33.84 -1.37 0.57
C VAL A 607 -34.60 -2.30 -0.38
N GLY A 608 -34.89 -3.54 0.05
CA GLY A 608 -35.68 -4.52 -0.72
C GLY A 608 -34.91 -5.24 -1.83
N LEU A 609 -33.57 -5.21 -1.81
CA LEU A 609 -32.70 -5.79 -2.84
C LEU A 609 -31.98 -7.08 -2.38
N LYS A 610 -32.53 -7.77 -1.38
CA LYS A 610 -31.95 -9.00 -0.84
C LYS A 610 -31.80 -10.14 -1.87
N HIS A 611 -32.57 -10.10 -2.95
CA HIS A 611 -32.56 -11.11 -4.01
C HIS A 611 -31.40 -10.96 -4.98
N LEU A 612 -30.77 -9.77 -5.07
CA LEU A 612 -29.71 -9.53 -6.02
C LEU A 612 -28.52 -10.48 -5.79
N PRO A 613 -27.98 -11.10 -6.85
CA PRO A 613 -26.78 -11.90 -6.74
C PRO A 613 -25.58 -11.01 -6.33
N VAL A 614 -24.85 -11.47 -5.31
CA VAL A 614 -23.64 -10.82 -4.82
C VAL A 614 -22.46 -11.77 -4.98
N VAL A 615 -21.41 -11.29 -5.62
CA VAL A 615 -20.12 -11.99 -5.73
C VAL A 615 -19.04 -11.23 -4.97
N ILE A 616 -17.99 -11.93 -4.56
CA ILE A 616 -16.88 -11.30 -3.84
C ILE A 616 -15.54 -11.73 -4.42
N GLY A 617 -14.61 -10.78 -4.50
CA GLY A 617 -13.21 -11.02 -4.88
C GLY A 617 -12.24 -10.48 -3.83
N GLY A 618 -11.12 -11.19 -3.63
CA GLY A 618 -10.09 -10.77 -2.68
C GLY A 618 -9.13 -11.89 -2.29
N ILE A 619 -8.25 -11.63 -1.32
CA ILE A 619 -7.42 -12.66 -0.68
C ILE A 619 -8.30 -13.33 0.40
N ILE A 620 -9.07 -14.33 0.00
CA ILE A 620 -10.08 -14.97 0.84
C ILE A 620 -9.67 -16.41 1.13
N PRO A 621 -9.37 -16.76 2.39
CA PRO A 621 -9.08 -18.13 2.78
C PRO A 621 -10.25 -19.08 2.48
N GLU A 622 -9.95 -20.32 2.16
CA GLU A 622 -10.97 -21.32 1.77
C GLU A 622 -12.05 -21.55 2.83
N SER A 623 -11.65 -21.47 4.13
CA SER A 623 -12.60 -21.56 5.25
C SER A 623 -13.64 -20.44 5.20
N ASP A 624 -13.17 -19.22 4.87
CA ASP A 624 -14.02 -18.04 4.84
C ASP A 624 -14.86 -18.01 3.56
N ALA A 625 -14.29 -18.48 2.43
CA ALA A 625 -15.04 -18.65 1.18
C ALA A 625 -16.25 -19.58 1.34
N ARG A 626 -16.08 -20.67 2.12
CA ARG A 626 -17.21 -21.58 2.45
C ARG A 626 -18.27 -20.86 3.30
N LEU A 627 -17.83 -20.16 4.35
CA LEU A 627 -18.74 -19.41 5.23
C LEU A 627 -19.49 -18.30 4.46
N LEU A 628 -18.82 -17.59 3.56
CA LEU A 628 -19.44 -16.55 2.74
C LEU A 628 -20.51 -17.12 1.80
N LYS A 629 -20.27 -18.29 1.19
CA LYS A 629 -21.27 -18.98 0.37
C LYS A 629 -22.48 -19.43 1.20
N GLU A 630 -22.28 -19.93 2.42
CA GLU A 630 -23.35 -20.26 3.37
C GLU A 630 -24.19 -19.03 3.74
N LYS A 631 -23.58 -17.85 3.78
CA LYS A 631 -24.25 -16.55 4.05
C LYS A 631 -24.97 -15.96 2.84
N GLY A 632 -24.86 -16.56 1.65
CA GLY A 632 -25.58 -16.13 0.46
C GLY A 632 -24.73 -15.51 -0.66
N ILE A 633 -23.41 -15.48 -0.53
CA ILE A 633 -22.53 -15.07 -1.64
C ILE A 633 -22.65 -16.08 -2.78
N SER A 634 -22.94 -15.58 -3.98
CA SER A 634 -23.17 -16.38 -5.18
C SER A 634 -21.90 -16.99 -5.76
N ALA A 635 -20.77 -16.25 -5.72
CA ALA A 635 -19.45 -16.73 -6.12
C ALA A 635 -18.35 -16.00 -5.35
N VAL A 636 -17.22 -16.71 -5.12
CA VAL A 636 -16.02 -16.16 -4.49
C VAL A 636 -14.86 -16.33 -5.46
N TYR A 637 -14.15 -15.24 -5.76
CA TYR A 637 -12.98 -15.20 -6.64
C TYR A 637 -11.73 -14.81 -5.85
N THR A 638 -10.63 -15.51 -6.12
CA THR A 638 -9.34 -15.30 -5.46
C THR A 638 -8.24 -15.08 -6.50
N PRO A 639 -7.02 -14.74 -6.12
CA PRO A 639 -5.90 -14.59 -7.07
C PRO A 639 -5.58 -15.85 -7.90
N LYS A 640 -6.17 -17.00 -7.62
CA LYS A 640 -6.11 -18.20 -8.47
C LYS A 640 -6.97 -18.09 -9.74
N ASP A 641 -8.02 -17.28 -9.68
CA ASP A 641 -9.02 -17.14 -10.74
C ASP A 641 -8.52 -16.12 -11.78
N ILE A 642 -7.56 -16.54 -12.61
CA ILE A 642 -6.90 -15.68 -13.62
C ILE A 642 -7.68 -15.56 -14.93
N ASP A 643 -8.62 -16.49 -15.23
CA ASP A 643 -9.47 -16.42 -16.42
C ASP A 643 -10.55 -15.36 -16.26
N MET A 644 -10.19 -14.13 -16.52
CA MET A 644 -11.12 -13.00 -16.45
C MET A 644 -12.31 -13.16 -17.41
N ASN A 645 -12.15 -13.86 -18.52
CA ASN A 645 -13.26 -14.18 -19.42
C ASN A 645 -14.20 -15.19 -18.79
N GLY A 646 -13.67 -16.22 -18.13
CA GLY A 646 -14.45 -17.18 -17.34
C GLY A 646 -15.27 -16.49 -16.24
N ILE A 647 -14.66 -15.59 -15.48
CA ILE A 647 -15.36 -14.79 -14.44
C ILE A 647 -16.52 -14.00 -15.06
N MET A 648 -16.33 -13.37 -16.24
CA MET A 648 -17.41 -12.62 -16.89
C MET A 648 -18.56 -13.52 -17.38
N VAL A 649 -18.26 -14.75 -17.83
CA VAL A 649 -19.28 -15.74 -18.18
C VAL A 649 -20.04 -16.22 -16.94
N ASP A 650 -19.35 -16.46 -15.85
CA ASP A 650 -19.98 -16.83 -14.57
C ASP A 650 -20.92 -15.72 -14.07
N ILE A 651 -20.48 -14.47 -14.09
CA ILE A 651 -21.30 -13.30 -13.72
C ILE A 651 -22.54 -13.21 -14.62
N LEU A 652 -22.38 -13.38 -15.94
CA LEU A 652 -23.50 -13.39 -16.87
C LEU A 652 -24.50 -14.52 -16.53
N ASN A 653 -24.01 -15.70 -16.24
CA ASN A 653 -24.84 -16.85 -15.89
C ASN A 653 -25.54 -16.70 -14.53
N LEU A 654 -24.93 -16.01 -13.57
CA LEU A 654 -25.58 -15.65 -12.30
C LEU A 654 -26.77 -14.70 -12.54
N ILE A 655 -26.59 -13.69 -13.40
CA ILE A 655 -27.68 -12.77 -13.78
C ILE A 655 -28.78 -13.53 -14.52
N ARG A 656 -28.44 -14.38 -15.49
CA ARG A 656 -29.42 -15.18 -16.22
C ARG A 656 -30.22 -16.11 -15.29
N LYS A 657 -29.55 -16.72 -14.32
CA LYS A 657 -30.20 -17.58 -13.32
C LYS A 657 -31.16 -16.78 -12.43
N ASP A 658 -30.82 -15.58 -12.01
CA ASP A 658 -31.68 -14.72 -11.18
C ASP A 658 -32.97 -14.31 -11.90
N HIS A 659 -32.92 -14.29 -13.23
CA HIS A 659 -34.04 -13.97 -14.11
C HIS A 659 -34.66 -15.22 -14.81
N ASP A 660 -34.44 -16.40 -14.31
CA ASP A 660 -34.99 -17.69 -14.83
C ASP A 660 -34.60 -17.98 -16.30
N LEU A 661 -33.49 -17.41 -16.80
CA LEU A 661 -32.97 -17.66 -18.13
C LEU A 661 -31.98 -18.84 -18.14
N GLN A 662 -31.89 -19.54 -19.29
CA GLN A 662 -30.95 -20.65 -19.45
C GLN A 662 -29.52 -20.15 -19.44
N PRO A 663 -28.57 -20.90 -18.83
CA PRO A 663 -27.16 -20.53 -18.85
C PRO A 663 -26.59 -20.56 -20.27
N VAL A 664 -25.58 -19.72 -20.54
CA VAL A 664 -24.85 -19.69 -21.79
C VAL A 664 -23.45 -20.26 -21.64
N ALA A 665 -22.98 -20.96 -22.66
CA ALA A 665 -21.60 -21.41 -22.77
C ALA A 665 -20.91 -20.59 -23.84
N VAL A 666 -19.79 -19.96 -23.49
CA VAL A 666 -18.95 -19.24 -24.43
C VAL A 666 -17.63 -20.01 -24.59
N ALA A 667 -17.39 -20.54 -25.79
CA ALA A 667 -16.23 -21.37 -26.11
C ALA A 667 -14.90 -20.58 -26.15
#